data_f9c3d34f29168d19cbe4cf58c115a25b
#
_entry.id   f9c3d34f29168d19cbe4cf58c115a25b
#
_cell.length_a   1.000
_cell.length_b   1.000
_cell.length_c   1.000
_cell.angle_alpha   90.00
_cell.angle_beta   90.00
_cell.angle_gamma   90.00
#
_symmetry.space_group_name_H-M   'P 1'
#
loop_
_entity.id
_entity.type
_entity.pdbx_description
1 polymer ?
#
loop_
_entity_poly.entity_id
_entity_poly.type
_entity_poly.pdbx_seq_one_letter_code
_entity_poly.pdbx_strand_id
1 'polypeptide(L)'
;MKNFLHTVCYLMLGVLFATQTALAESPFQEIMKKRGLSEEDALAALKVYNPSGKHDEYYVFVGGGQSGQVLVYGVPSMRPLKYIGVFTPEPWQGYGFDVDSKKILREGNIRGREINWGDTHHPALSETNGRYDGDFLFVNDKANARIAVIDLKYFETSQIVVNPIFKSTHGGAFITPNTEYILDTCQYATPLTNEYYPIEAYQDVYRGGVTFWKFDRKKGKIQKEESFSLEFPPYMQDLTDLGKGVSDGWAFTNSFNSELYTGGIEEGLPPFEAGCSRSDTDFLHVYNWKKLAQLVKDEKNTKIINGHRVIPIEVAVKNGALFLIPENKSPHGVDVSPDGRHIIVSGKLDTHASVYDFNKIMKLIQDKEFVGKDLYGIPILDMKKSLYGQVELGLGHLHNTFGKEDGSIYSSLYVDSQVVKWDYKKLKVIDKIGIHYNIGHIEAMEGKSADPQGDYLVALNKLAIDRFLPVGPLHPQNNQLIDISGNKMKLLLDMPIPLGEPHQGASIRASKIHPEVRFIMGTNSRTGKIHVGKTLAGEERIERKGNKVYIYATMVRSHINPERITVNKGDNVTMYLTNVERAQDETHGFTIDHQNIHTSLEPGETTQIDFVADIEGVFPYYCTEFCSALHIEMMGYLLVKDPNKNYEWIQKLKMKSLSAKELELEYKKIIASNEATDKVIQSLFLFLEEKNYTKYITVKNLVTDAKDQYAKIDLEREKSAKAYSQNNIENAILFENMIWQYMIKTADSAIRAKDLLISSIATPKSQAAKKGEIAFREGGCSGCHVIGKISSGPDLIGVLKRHRNAEQWVAEYIKDPQSKFHEPFMKKMIEFFNLKMPNQNMSDKEIKDIIEYFKWIDENADLF
;
A
#
# COMPACT_ATOMS: atom_id res chain seq x y z
N MET A 1 -83.96 -22.09 22.55
CA MET A 1 -83.58 -21.07 21.55
C MET A 1 -82.57 -20.05 22.02
N LYS A 2 -82.52 -19.63 23.30
CA LYS A 2 -81.50 -18.67 23.79
C LYS A 2 -80.09 -19.18 23.75
N ASN A 3 -79.84 -20.43 24.08
CA ASN A 3 -78.48 -21.02 24.09
C ASN A 3 -77.91 -21.28 22.71
N PHE A 4 -78.74 -21.47 21.69
CA PHE A 4 -78.29 -21.69 20.33
C PHE A 4 -77.82 -20.38 19.66
N LEU A 5 -78.43 -19.26 19.99
CA LEU A 5 -78.04 -17.95 19.50
C LEU A 5 -76.72 -17.48 20.08
N HIS A 6 -76.46 -17.77 21.36
CA HIS A 6 -75.12 -17.43 21.97
C HIS A 6 -73.99 -18.20 21.38
N THR A 7 -74.15 -19.49 21.11
CA THR A 7 -73.08 -20.33 20.49
C THR A 7 -72.81 -19.94 19.01
N VAL A 8 -73.85 -19.54 18.28
CA VAL A 8 -73.68 -19.04 16.91
C VAL A 8 -73.04 -17.64 16.89
N CYS A 9 -73.38 -16.74 17.84
CA CYS A 9 -72.68 -15.45 17.95
C CYS A 9 -71.18 -15.60 18.38
N TYR A 10 -70.82 -16.53 19.25
CA TYR A 10 -69.42 -16.78 19.60
C TYR A 10 -68.63 -17.46 18.46
N LEU A 11 -69.31 -18.31 17.65
CA LEU A 11 -68.67 -18.89 16.46
C LEU A 11 -68.52 -17.85 15.32
N MET A 12 -69.46 -16.95 15.12
CA MET A 12 -69.33 -15.84 14.18
C MET A 12 -68.34 -14.78 14.61
N LEU A 13 -68.26 -14.42 15.92
CA LEU A 13 -67.19 -13.55 16.41
C LEU A 13 -65.78 -14.21 16.35
N GLY A 14 -65.69 -15.51 16.58
CA GLY A 14 -64.47 -16.28 16.43
C GLY A 14 -63.97 -16.32 14.98
N VAL A 15 -64.90 -16.45 14.02
CA VAL A 15 -64.58 -16.45 12.56
C VAL A 15 -64.29 -15.02 12.07
N LEU A 16 -64.95 -13.96 12.64
CA LEU A 16 -64.65 -12.57 12.29
C LEU A 16 -63.30 -12.08 12.89
N PHE A 17 -62.85 -12.63 14.04
CA PHE A 17 -61.48 -12.36 14.54
C PHE A 17 -60.39 -13.21 13.87
N ALA A 18 -60.76 -14.33 13.24
CA ALA A 18 -59.81 -15.14 12.47
C ALA A 18 -59.57 -14.66 11.03
N THR A 19 -60.29 -13.68 10.55
CA THR A 19 -60.21 -13.17 9.17
C THR A 19 -59.68 -11.74 9.04
N GLN A 20 -59.11 -11.12 10.10
CA GLN A 20 -58.59 -9.78 10.05
C GLN A 20 -57.25 -9.60 10.77
N THR A 21 -56.39 -10.58 10.72
CA THR A 21 -54.96 -10.30 10.77
C THR A 21 -54.42 -10.67 9.40
N ALA A 22 -54.73 -9.89 8.39
CA ALA A 22 -53.73 -9.67 7.35
C ALA A 22 -52.53 -9.06 8.11
N LEU A 23 -51.59 -9.92 8.50
CA LEU A 23 -50.33 -9.48 9.04
C LEU A 23 -49.76 -8.51 7.99
N ALA A 24 -49.70 -7.24 8.35
CA ALA A 24 -49.02 -6.26 7.48
C ALA A 24 -47.68 -6.88 7.10
N GLU A 25 -47.38 -6.97 5.81
CA GLU A 25 -46.13 -7.47 5.33
C GLU A 25 -45.00 -6.73 6.12
N SER A 26 -44.08 -7.46 6.70
CA SER A 26 -42.97 -6.83 7.40
C SER A 26 -42.19 -5.97 6.40
N PRO A 27 -41.50 -4.90 6.83
CA PRO A 27 -40.66 -4.09 5.94
C PRO A 27 -39.66 -4.94 5.15
N PHE A 28 -39.24 -6.05 5.72
CA PHE A 28 -38.34 -7.03 5.08
C PHE A 28 -39.05 -7.72 3.90
N GLN A 29 -40.25 -8.22 4.10
CA GLN A 29 -41.04 -8.87 3.03
C GLN A 29 -41.42 -7.87 1.92
N GLU A 30 -41.76 -6.64 2.27
CA GLU A 30 -42.03 -5.58 1.30
C GLU A 30 -40.81 -5.28 0.43
N ILE A 31 -39.59 -5.20 1.01
CA ILE A 31 -38.35 -4.98 0.26
C ILE A 31 -38.06 -6.19 -0.66
N MET A 32 -38.17 -7.42 -0.16
CA MET A 32 -37.98 -8.62 -0.96
C MET A 32 -38.91 -8.61 -2.19
N LYS A 33 -40.18 -8.37 -1.97
CA LYS A 33 -41.20 -8.32 -3.05
C LYS A 33 -40.90 -7.20 -4.06
N LYS A 34 -40.57 -5.99 -3.57
CA LYS A 34 -40.24 -4.84 -4.42
C LYS A 34 -39.04 -5.10 -5.31
N ARG A 35 -38.03 -5.81 -4.78
CA ARG A 35 -36.81 -6.16 -5.52
C ARG A 35 -36.89 -7.49 -6.26
N GLY A 36 -37.98 -8.26 -6.14
CA GLY A 36 -38.10 -9.58 -6.73
C GLY A 36 -37.12 -10.61 -6.19
N LEU A 37 -36.76 -10.51 -4.90
CA LEU A 37 -35.78 -11.39 -4.25
C LEU A 37 -36.49 -12.62 -3.66
N SER A 38 -35.83 -13.78 -3.80
CA SER A 38 -36.19 -15.00 -3.08
C SER A 38 -35.69 -14.96 -1.63
N GLU A 39 -36.14 -15.89 -0.80
CA GLU A 39 -35.55 -16.08 0.55
C GLU A 39 -34.07 -16.43 0.47
N GLU A 40 -33.67 -17.15 -0.56
CA GLU A 40 -32.29 -17.57 -0.78
C GLU A 40 -31.40 -16.36 -1.10
N ASP A 41 -31.89 -15.41 -1.93
CA ASP A 41 -31.23 -14.14 -2.23
C ASP A 41 -31.11 -13.27 -0.96
N ALA A 42 -32.16 -13.21 -0.16
CA ALA A 42 -32.14 -12.47 1.10
C ALA A 42 -31.12 -13.06 2.11
N LEU A 43 -31.07 -14.39 2.19
CA LEU A 43 -30.09 -15.07 3.02
C LEU A 43 -28.65 -14.83 2.54
N ALA A 44 -28.42 -14.85 1.22
CA ALA A 44 -27.13 -14.52 0.63
C ALA A 44 -26.74 -13.07 0.97
N ALA A 45 -27.66 -12.12 0.83
CA ALA A 45 -27.43 -10.72 1.19
C ALA A 45 -27.04 -10.54 2.69
N LEU A 46 -27.72 -11.27 3.59
CA LEU A 46 -27.39 -11.23 5.03
C LEU A 46 -26.01 -11.81 5.34
N LYS A 47 -25.60 -12.85 4.62
CA LYS A 47 -24.28 -13.48 4.81
C LYS A 47 -23.11 -12.59 4.38
N VAL A 48 -23.35 -11.69 3.42
CA VAL A 48 -22.31 -10.78 2.91
C VAL A 48 -22.38 -9.38 3.51
N TYR A 49 -23.46 -9.05 4.21
CA TYR A 49 -23.62 -7.73 4.79
C TYR A 49 -22.64 -7.52 5.94
N ASN A 50 -21.83 -6.48 5.81
CA ASN A 50 -20.97 -6.00 6.87
C ASN A 50 -21.42 -4.58 7.26
N PRO A 51 -21.85 -4.36 8.53
CA PRO A 51 -22.32 -3.06 8.99
C PRO A 51 -21.28 -1.96 8.82
N SER A 52 -21.73 -0.72 8.58
CA SER A 52 -20.84 0.45 8.52
C SER A 52 -19.97 0.57 9.78
N GLY A 53 -18.67 0.86 9.58
CA GLY A 53 -17.69 0.96 10.67
C GLY A 53 -17.23 -0.39 11.24
N LYS A 54 -17.61 -1.50 10.63
CA LYS A 54 -17.11 -2.84 10.99
C LYS A 54 -16.11 -3.34 9.95
N HIS A 55 -15.08 -4.04 10.43
CA HIS A 55 -14.13 -4.75 9.60
C HIS A 55 -14.74 -6.05 9.09
N ASP A 56 -14.30 -6.48 7.91
CA ASP A 56 -14.57 -7.81 7.42
C ASP A 56 -13.85 -8.87 8.27
N GLU A 57 -14.29 -10.10 8.18
CA GLU A 57 -13.71 -11.21 8.95
C GLU A 57 -12.35 -11.63 8.42
N TYR A 58 -12.20 -11.57 7.09
CA TYR A 58 -10.96 -11.91 6.38
C TYR A 58 -10.55 -10.79 5.43
N TYR A 59 -9.25 -10.70 5.19
CA TYR A 59 -8.67 -9.97 4.06
C TYR A 59 -8.17 -10.95 3.02
N VAL A 60 -8.40 -10.61 1.75
CA VAL A 60 -7.92 -11.37 0.60
C VAL A 60 -7.00 -10.48 -0.21
N PHE A 61 -5.80 -10.96 -0.43
CA PHE A 61 -4.78 -10.33 -1.28
C PHE A 61 -4.78 -11.03 -2.62
N VAL A 62 -5.10 -10.34 -3.68
CA VAL A 62 -5.18 -10.90 -5.03
C VAL A 62 -4.13 -10.26 -5.92
N GLY A 63 -3.34 -11.08 -6.60
CA GLY A 63 -2.47 -10.61 -7.67
C GLY A 63 -3.29 -10.01 -8.80
N GLY A 64 -3.03 -8.75 -9.13
CA GLY A 64 -3.76 -8.01 -10.16
C GLY A 64 -3.23 -8.25 -11.58
N GLY A 65 -2.46 -9.32 -11.80
CA GLY A 65 -1.91 -9.68 -13.12
C GLY A 65 -1.18 -8.50 -13.75
N GLN A 66 -1.59 -8.14 -14.96
CA GLN A 66 -0.98 -7.09 -15.77
C GLN A 66 -1.06 -5.68 -15.17
N SER A 67 -1.83 -5.46 -14.11
CA SER A 67 -1.84 -4.18 -13.40
C SER A 67 -0.55 -3.91 -12.63
N GLY A 68 0.23 -4.95 -12.32
CA GLY A 68 1.46 -4.84 -11.52
C GLY A 68 1.21 -4.50 -10.05
N GLN A 69 -0.02 -4.64 -9.57
CA GLN A 69 -0.48 -4.29 -8.23
C GLN A 69 -1.08 -5.50 -7.52
N VAL A 70 -1.27 -5.39 -6.21
CA VAL A 70 -2.06 -6.35 -5.42
C VAL A 70 -3.32 -5.65 -4.94
N LEU A 71 -4.47 -6.25 -5.24
CA LEU A 71 -5.76 -5.82 -4.72
C LEU A 71 -6.00 -6.44 -3.34
N VAL A 72 -6.44 -5.63 -2.39
CA VAL A 72 -6.89 -6.07 -1.06
C VAL A 72 -8.38 -5.81 -0.93
N TYR A 73 -9.14 -6.83 -0.56
CA TYR A 73 -10.56 -6.66 -0.24
C TYR A 73 -10.99 -7.52 0.96
N GLY A 74 -12.11 -7.15 1.54
CA GLY A 74 -12.66 -7.83 2.70
C GLY A 74 -13.61 -8.96 2.33
N VAL A 75 -13.63 -10.02 3.11
CA VAL A 75 -14.61 -11.10 3.04
C VAL A 75 -15.32 -11.20 4.39
N PRO A 76 -16.68 -11.24 4.42
CA PRO A 76 -17.59 -11.62 3.32
C PRO A 76 -18.11 -10.48 2.44
N SER A 77 -17.86 -9.21 2.73
CA SER A 77 -18.51 -8.11 2.00
C SER A 77 -18.01 -7.93 0.56
N MET A 78 -16.85 -8.47 0.23
CA MET A 78 -16.14 -8.27 -1.04
C MET A 78 -15.83 -6.80 -1.35
N ARG A 79 -15.73 -5.92 -0.33
CA ARG A 79 -15.38 -4.51 -0.50
C ARG A 79 -13.91 -4.35 -0.85
N PRO A 80 -13.56 -3.66 -1.97
CA PRO A 80 -12.18 -3.25 -2.20
C PRO A 80 -11.71 -2.31 -1.08
N LEU A 81 -10.55 -2.57 -0.52
CA LEU A 81 -9.99 -1.82 0.62
C LEU A 81 -8.75 -1.05 0.22
N LYS A 82 -7.87 -1.64 -0.58
CA LYS A 82 -6.59 -1.04 -0.95
C LYS A 82 -6.03 -1.66 -2.23
N TYR A 83 -5.28 -0.87 -2.97
CA TYR A 83 -4.40 -1.32 -4.04
C TYR A 83 -2.95 -1.08 -3.59
N ILE A 84 -2.14 -2.11 -3.59
CA ILE A 84 -0.72 -2.02 -3.21
C ILE A 84 0.09 -1.96 -4.50
N GLY A 85 0.82 -0.87 -4.71
CA GLY A 85 1.77 -0.75 -5.82
C GLY A 85 2.95 -1.70 -5.61
N VAL A 86 3.28 -2.51 -6.62
CA VAL A 86 4.36 -3.49 -6.51
C VAL A 86 5.37 -3.32 -7.63
N PHE A 87 5.02 -3.71 -8.87
CA PHE A 87 5.93 -3.65 -10.02
C PHE A 87 5.66 -2.47 -10.95
N THR A 88 4.64 -1.70 -10.65
CA THR A 88 4.26 -0.46 -11.35
C THR A 88 4.07 0.66 -10.34
N PRO A 89 4.28 1.93 -10.73
CA PRO A 89 3.87 3.05 -9.90
C PRO A 89 2.38 3.00 -9.57
N GLU A 90 2.03 3.41 -8.37
CA GLU A 90 0.65 3.51 -7.91
C GLU A 90 0.43 4.92 -7.34
N PRO A 91 -0.33 5.79 -8.04
CA PRO A 91 -0.40 7.20 -7.69
C PRO A 91 -1.23 7.50 -6.44
N TRP A 92 -2.21 6.69 -6.10
CA TRP A 92 -3.07 6.96 -4.93
C TRP A 92 -2.26 7.06 -3.63
N GLN A 93 -1.23 6.21 -3.46
CA GLN A 93 -0.36 6.23 -2.29
C GLN A 93 1.01 6.87 -2.57
N GLY A 94 1.22 7.41 -3.76
CA GLY A 94 2.49 8.00 -4.17
C GLY A 94 3.61 7.00 -4.40
N TYR A 95 3.31 5.70 -4.52
CA TYR A 95 4.32 4.68 -4.79
C TYR A 95 4.92 4.85 -6.18
N GLY A 96 6.24 4.96 -6.23
CA GLY A 96 6.98 5.22 -7.47
C GLY A 96 7.24 6.71 -7.73
N PHE A 97 6.83 7.60 -6.84
CA PHE A 97 7.00 9.05 -7.01
C PHE A 97 7.92 9.70 -5.98
N ASP A 98 8.05 9.13 -4.79
CA ASP A 98 9.04 9.53 -3.78
C ASP A 98 10.41 8.83 -3.99
N VAL A 99 11.44 9.27 -3.27
CA VAL A 99 12.81 8.75 -3.42
C VAL A 99 12.91 7.27 -3.05
N ASP A 100 12.26 6.86 -1.96
CA ASP A 100 12.38 5.51 -1.43
C ASP A 100 11.65 4.49 -2.31
N SER A 101 10.41 4.78 -2.72
CA SER A 101 9.64 3.91 -3.61
C SER A 101 10.24 3.85 -5.03
N LYS A 102 10.75 4.96 -5.57
CA LYS A 102 11.54 4.96 -6.81
C LYS A 102 12.77 4.06 -6.70
N LYS A 103 13.44 4.06 -5.55
CA LYS A 103 14.58 3.17 -5.30
C LYS A 103 14.15 1.71 -5.32
N ILE A 104 13.04 1.36 -4.66
CA ILE A 104 12.50 0.00 -4.63
C ILE A 104 12.16 -0.46 -6.07
N LEU A 105 11.47 0.36 -6.85
CA LEU A 105 11.17 0.05 -8.24
C LEU A 105 12.44 -0.17 -9.08
N ARG A 106 13.48 0.68 -8.90
CA ARG A 106 14.78 0.53 -9.60
C ARG A 106 15.55 -0.73 -9.19
N GLU A 107 15.34 -1.26 -7.98
CA GLU A 107 15.90 -2.58 -7.61
C GLU A 107 15.37 -3.69 -8.51
N GLY A 108 14.18 -3.50 -9.12
CA GLY A 108 13.58 -4.35 -10.13
C GLY A 108 14.11 -4.15 -11.56
N ASN A 109 15.06 -3.25 -11.80
CA ASN A 109 15.65 -3.03 -13.11
C ASN A 109 16.52 -4.22 -13.54
N ILE A 110 16.46 -4.59 -14.81
CA ILE A 110 17.12 -5.77 -15.34
C ILE A 110 18.26 -5.35 -16.25
N ARG A 111 19.51 -5.68 -15.85
CA ARG A 111 20.71 -5.43 -16.64
C ARG A 111 20.83 -3.97 -17.11
N GLY A 112 20.48 -3.02 -16.23
CA GLY A 112 20.51 -1.59 -16.51
C GLY A 112 19.29 -1.05 -17.26
N ARG A 113 18.38 -1.92 -17.72
CA ARG A 113 17.11 -1.51 -18.32
C ARG A 113 16.10 -1.21 -17.23
N GLU A 114 15.47 -0.06 -17.32
CA GLU A 114 14.32 0.27 -16.49
C GLU A 114 13.13 -0.63 -16.82
N ILE A 115 12.57 -1.26 -15.80
CA ILE A 115 11.38 -2.11 -15.90
C ILE A 115 10.31 -1.51 -15.00
N ASN A 116 9.37 -0.81 -15.60
CA ASN A 116 8.29 -0.09 -14.93
C ASN A 116 6.92 -0.79 -15.01
N TRP A 117 6.91 -2.06 -15.40
CA TRP A 117 5.73 -2.91 -15.46
C TRP A 117 6.07 -4.34 -15.02
N GLY A 118 5.11 -5.05 -14.46
CA GLY A 118 5.21 -6.46 -14.15
C GLY A 118 3.84 -7.11 -14.01
N ASP A 119 3.85 -8.45 -14.02
CA ASP A 119 2.67 -9.29 -13.86
C ASP A 119 2.65 -9.86 -12.44
N THR A 120 1.89 -9.21 -11.54
CA THR A 120 1.70 -9.69 -10.16
C THR A 120 0.87 -10.97 -10.17
N HIS A 121 1.51 -12.11 -9.83
CA HIS A 121 0.92 -13.40 -10.15
C HIS A 121 0.44 -14.18 -8.93
N HIS A 122 1.32 -14.68 -8.08
CA HIS A 122 0.99 -15.50 -6.94
C HIS A 122 1.36 -14.82 -5.60
N PRO A 123 0.42 -14.14 -4.94
CA PRO A 123 0.66 -13.65 -3.58
C PRO A 123 0.68 -14.81 -2.58
N ALA A 124 1.59 -14.75 -1.61
CA ALA A 124 1.69 -15.71 -0.52
C ALA A 124 2.02 -15.01 0.80
N LEU A 125 1.32 -15.37 1.85
CA LEU A 125 1.51 -14.82 3.19
C LEU A 125 2.66 -15.50 3.92
N SER A 126 3.34 -14.76 4.79
CA SER A 126 4.33 -15.34 5.70
C SER A 126 3.70 -16.33 6.67
N GLU A 127 4.49 -17.36 7.05
CA GLU A 127 4.04 -18.46 7.90
C GLU A 127 4.92 -18.63 9.14
N THR A 128 4.28 -19.02 10.21
CA THR A 128 4.92 -19.54 11.42
C THR A 128 4.33 -20.91 11.73
N ASN A 129 5.16 -21.97 11.68
CA ASN A 129 4.72 -23.38 11.81
C ASN A 129 3.61 -23.75 10.80
N GLY A 130 3.70 -23.29 9.57
CA GLY A 130 2.74 -23.54 8.50
C GLY A 130 1.42 -22.77 8.62
N ARG A 131 1.29 -21.82 9.55
CA ARG A 131 0.11 -20.97 9.75
C ARG A 131 0.42 -19.54 9.38
N TYR A 132 -0.49 -18.88 8.72
CA TYR A 132 -0.36 -17.46 8.38
C TYR A 132 -0.28 -16.59 9.62
N ASP A 133 0.70 -15.70 9.67
CA ASP A 133 1.00 -14.83 10.80
C ASP A 133 0.69 -13.34 10.57
N GLY A 134 0.55 -12.92 9.30
CA GLY A 134 0.15 -11.56 8.95
C GLY A 134 1.27 -10.53 8.95
N ASP A 135 2.55 -10.95 9.01
CA ASP A 135 3.67 -10.01 9.02
C ASP A 135 4.03 -9.52 7.61
N PHE A 136 4.10 -10.45 6.63
CA PHE A 136 4.55 -10.16 5.28
C PHE A 136 3.69 -10.84 4.22
N LEU A 137 3.65 -10.20 3.06
CA LEU A 137 3.13 -10.76 1.82
C LEU A 137 4.25 -10.77 0.78
N PHE A 138 4.36 -11.85 0.03
CA PHE A 138 5.29 -11.99 -1.09
C PHE A 138 4.51 -12.17 -2.38
N VAL A 139 5.02 -11.64 -3.48
CA VAL A 139 4.41 -11.83 -4.79
C VAL A 139 5.48 -11.88 -5.87
N ASN A 140 5.33 -12.82 -6.82
CA ASN A 140 6.21 -12.91 -7.97
C ASN A 140 5.72 -12.05 -9.14
N ASP A 141 6.66 -11.66 -9.99
CA ASP A 141 6.44 -11.10 -11.30
C ASP A 141 6.73 -12.18 -12.35
N LYS A 142 5.67 -12.70 -12.92
CA LYS A 142 5.78 -13.73 -13.95
C LYS A 142 6.54 -13.25 -15.18
N ALA A 143 6.31 -12.01 -15.59
CA ALA A 143 6.84 -11.47 -16.85
C ALA A 143 8.35 -11.22 -16.83
N ASN A 144 8.92 -10.87 -15.65
CA ASN A 144 10.31 -10.42 -15.54
C ASN A 144 11.12 -11.16 -14.47
N ALA A 145 10.61 -12.28 -13.96
CA ALA A 145 11.25 -13.10 -12.92
C ALA A 145 11.76 -12.27 -11.73
N ARG A 146 10.89 -11.49 -11.15
CA ARG A 146 11.14 -10.71 -9.95
C ARG A 146 10.27 -11.22 -8.81
N ILE A 147 10.69 -10.96 -7.59
CA ILE A 147 9.90 -11.20 -6.40
C ILE A 147 9.87 -9.94 -5.54
N ALA A 148 8.72 -9.62 -4.98
CA ALA A 148 8.54 -8.50 -4.09
C ALA A 148 8.23 -8.95 -2.66
N VAL A 149 8.67 -8.15 -1.70
CA VAL A 149 8.30 -8.23 -0.29
C VAL A 149 7.41 -7.05 0.04
N ILE A 150 6.24 -7.32 0.57
CA ILE A 150 5.29 -6.33 1.06
C ILE A 150 5.24 -6.48 2.59
N ASP A 151 5.49 -5.38 3.29
CA ASP A 151 5.39 -5.31 4.74
C ASP A 151 3.93 -5.00 5.12
N LEU A 152 3.25 -5.93 5.78
CA LEU A 152 1.84 -5.78 6.15
C LEU A 152 1.63 -4.89 7.38
N LYS A 153 2.71 -4.44 8.02
CA LYS A 153 2.62 -3.39 9.02
C LYS A 153 2.27 -2.03 8.38
N TYR A 154 2.74 -1.80 7.15
CA TYR A 154 2.52 -0.55 6.41
C TYR A 154 1.68 -0.75 5.13
N PHE A 155 1.42 -1.99 4.73
CA PHE A 155 0.78 -2.34 3.45
C PHE A 155 1.52 -1.75 2.25
N GLU A 156 2.84 -1.81 2.29
CA GLU A 156 3.69 -1.23 1.27
C GLU A 156 4.78 -2.19 0.81
N THR A 157 5.12 -2.09 -0.49
CA THR A 157 6.25 -2.83 -1.04
C THR A 157 7.55 -2.29 -0.47
N SER A 158 8.31 -3.17 0.15
CA SER A 158 9.55 -2.84 0.84
C SER A 158 10.80 -3.24 0.06
N GLN A 159 10.71 -4.24 -0.83
CA GLN A 159 11.85 -4.73 -1.62
C GLN A 159 11.37 -5.39 -2.90
N ILE A 160 12.14 -5.24 -3.98
CA ILE A 160 12.04 -6.04 -5.20
C ILE A 160 13.39 -6.70 -5.46
N VAL A 161 13.37 -7.99 -5.81
CA VAL A 161 14.56 -8.76 -6.14
C VAL A 161 14.40 -9.37 -7.53
N VAL A 162 15.40 -9.20 -8.38
CA VAL A 162 15.44 -9.79 -9.74
C VAL A 162 16.11 -11.15 -9.67
N ASN A 163 15.54 -12.16 -10.34
CA ASN A 163 16.15 -13.46 -10.45
C ASN A 163 17.39 -13.38 -11.35
N PRO A 164 18.57 -13.80 -10.88
CA PRO A 164 19.81 -13.64 -11.64
C PRO A 164 19.98 -14.65 -12.77
N ILE A 165 19.22 -15.74 -12.77
CA ILE A 165 19.40 -16.85 -13.71
C ILE A 165 18.16 -17.20 -14.51
N PHE A 166 16.97 -17.19 -13.91
CA PHE A 166 15.72 -17.44 -14.63
C PHE A 166 15.18 -16.16 -15.27
N LYS A 167 14.49 -16.31 -16.40
CA LYS A 167 13.96 -15.18 -17.18
C LYS A 167 12.46 -14.99 -17.01
N SER A 168 11.77 -16.03 -16.58
CA SER A 168 10.33 -16.04 -16.33
C SER A 168 10.05 -16.98 -15.15
N THR A 169 9.18 -16.59 -14.26
CA THR A 169 8.79 -17.41 -13.10
C THR A 169 7.27 -17.49 -13.01
N HIS A 170 6.74 -18.67 -12.69
CA HIS A 170 5.31 -18.88 -12.55
C HIS A 170 4.96 -19.52 -11.19
N GLY A 171 5.62 -20.60 -10.84
CA GLY A 171 5.42 -21.34 -9.61
C GLY A 171 6.05 -20.68 -8.37
N GLY A 172 5.71 -19.48 -8.08
CA GLY A 172 6.14 -18.66 -6.93
C GLY A 172 5.08 -17.58 -6.65
N ALA A 173 5.06 -16.89 -5.52
CA ALA A 173 5.86 -17.14 -4.34
C ALA A 173 5.24 -18.23 -3.47
N PHE A 174 6.01 -19.29 -3.11
CA PHE A 174 5.59 -20.28 -2.14
C PHE A 174 6.55 -20.29 -0.95
N ILE A 175 6.02 -20.57 0.24
CA ILE A 175 6.70 -20.23 1.49
C ILE A 175 6.99 -21.49 2.29
N THR A 176 8.23 -21.64 2.81
CA THR A 176 8.53 -22.68 3.80
C THR A 176 7.76 -22.43 5.10
N PRO A 177 7.40 -23.47 5.87
CA PRO A 177 6.49 -23.36 7.02
C PRO A 177 6.87 -22.36 8.12
N ASN A 178 8.09 -21.85 8.12
CA ASN A 178 8.55 -20.77 9.03
C ASN A 178 9.14 -19.58 8.26
N THR A 179 8.83 -19.48 6.97
CA THR A 179 9.30 -18.39 6.11
C THR A 179 10.83 -18.27 6.07
N GLU A 180 11.55 -19.39 6.17
CA GLU A 180 13.01 -19.39 6.02
C GLU A 180 13.42 -19.10 4.59
N TYR A 181 12.63 -19.62 3.63
CA TYR A 181 12.80 -19.42 2.19
C TYR A 181 11.46 -19.14 1.52
N ILE A 182 11.53 -18.34 0.47
CA ILE A 182 10.47 -18.13 -0.51
C ILE A 182 10.91 -18.86 -1.79
N LEU A 183 10.07 -19.70 -2.36
CA LEU A 183 10.37 -20.46 -3.57
C LEU A 183 9.73 -19.80 -4.79
N ASP A 184 10.47 -19.84 -5.89
CA ASP A 184 10.10 -19.23 -7.16
C ASP A 184 10.61 -20.12 -8.29
N THR A 185 9.71 -20.73 -9.08
CA THR A 185 10.08 -21.70 -10.13
C THR A 185 10.07 -21.10 -11.51
N CYS A 186 11.03 -21.55 -12.34
CA CYS A 186 11.16 -21.16 -13.73
C CYS A 186 10.00 -21.68 -14.57
N GLN A 187 9.26 -20.81 -15.23
CA GLN A 187 8.16 -21.25 -16.10
C GLN A 187 8.66 -21.85 -17.40
N TYR A 188 9.52 -21.15 -18.10
CA TYR A 188 10.07 -21.56 -19.39
C TYR A 188 11.56 -21.82 -19.27
N ALA A 189 11.98 -23.02 -19.66
CA ALA A 189 13.38 -23.39 -19.65
C ALA A 189 14.20 -22.48 -20.58
N THR A 190 15.30 -21.96 -20.07
CA THR A 190 16.23 -21.09 -20.81
C THR A 190 17.66 -21.43 -20.41
N PRO A 191 18.67 -20.99 -21.16
CA PRO A 191 20.04 -20.98 -20.66
C PRO A 191 20.13 -20.20 -19.35
N LEU A 192 20.77 -20.79 -18.34
CA LEU A 192 20.91 -20.14 -17.02
C LEU A 192 21.86 -18.93 -17.07
N THR A 193 22.77 -18.92 -18.06
CA THR A 193 23.65 -17.79 -18.34
C THR A 193 22.90 -16.69 -19.10
N ASN A 194 23.56 -15.54 -19.28
CA ASN A 194 23.06 -14.44 -20.09
C ASN A 194 23.54 -14.51 -21.55
N GLU A 195 24.19 -15.60 -21.91
CA GLU A 195 24.72 -15.83 -23.27
C GLU A 195 23.65 -16.37 -24.22
N TYR A 196 23.84 -16.14 -25.49
CA TYR A 196 23.00 -16.70 -26.55
C TYR A 196 23.40 -18.14 -26.83
N TYR A 197 22.39 -19.01 -26.91
CA TYR A 197 22.50 -20.37 -27.42
C TYR A 197 21.35 -20.64 -28.41
N PRO A 198 21.63 -21.31 -29.54
CA PRO A 198 20.56 -21.66 -30.48
C PRO A 198 19.58 -22.65 -29.86
N ILE A 199 18.34 -22.68 -30.34
CA ILE A 199 17.30 -23.55 -29.81
C ILE A 199 17.62 -25.03 -29.96
N GLU A 200 18.42 -25.39 -30.94
CA GLU A 200 18.91 -26.76 -31.17
C GLU A 200 19.75 -27.30 -30.03
N ALA A 201 20.30 -26.42 -29.19
CA ALA A 201 21.01 -26.77 -27.96
C ALA A 201 20.08 -27.00 -26.77
N TYR A 202 18.75 -27.10 -26.97
CA TYR A 202 17.74 -27.14 -25.88
C TYR A 202 18.04 -28.25 -24.86
N GLN A 203 18.31 -29.47 -25.32
CA GLN A 203 18.57 -30.59 -24.39
C GLN A 203 19.83 -30.39 -23.54
N ASP A 204 20.87 -29.76 -24.10
CA ASP A 204 22.18 -29.68 -23.48
C ASP A 204 22.37 -28.46 -22.61
N VAL A 205 21.74 -27.32 -22.97
CA VAL A 205 22.04 -26.00 -22.38
C VAL A 205 20.86 -25.39 -21.64
N TYR A 206 19.62 -25.61 -22.12
CA TYR A 206 18.45 -25.04 -21.48
C TYR A 206 18.13 -25.79 -20.20
N ARG A 207 17.70 -25.11 -19.19
CA ARG A 207 17.38 -25.66 -17.85
C ARG A 207 16.16 -25.00 -17.27
N GLY A 208 15.39 -25.79 -16.54
CA GLY A 208 14.43 -25.35 -15.57
C GLY A 208 15.04 -25.21 -14.17
N GLY A 209 14.23 -24.93 -13.19
CA GLY A 209 14.70 -24.94 -11.81
C GLY A 209 13.85 -24.14 -10.85
N VAL A 210 14.30 -24.10 -9.62
CA VAL A 210 13.66 -23.35 -8.52
C VAL A 210 14.69 -22.52 -7.78
N THR A 211 14.34 -21.27 -7.46
CA THR A 211 15.15 -20.40 -6.61
C THR A 211 14.61 -20.41 -5.19
N PHE A 212 15.51 -20.53 -4.23
CA PHE A 212 15.25 -20.45 -2.80
C PHE A 212 15.75 -19.09 -2.32
N TRP A 213 14.84 -18.16 -2.15
CA TRP A 213 15.13 -16.84 -1.64
C TRP A 213 15.19 -16.86 -0.13
N LYS A 214 16.37 -16.75 0.45
CA LYS A 214 16.54 -16.69 1.91
C LYS A 214 15.91 -15.42 2.46
N PHE A 215 15.00 -15.56 3.43
CA PHE A 215 14.33 -14.44 4.05
C PHE A 215 14.79 -14.22 5.50
N ASP A 216 15.13 -12.99 5.84
CA ASP A 216 15.42 -12.56 7.20
C ASP A 216 14.20 -11.81 7.76
N ARG A 217 13.41 -12.48 8.57
CA ARG A 217 12.18 -11.92 9.15
C ARG A 217 12.43 -10.68 10.02
N LYS A 218 13.58 -10.59 10.70
CA LYS A 218 13.89 -9.44 11.56
C LYS A 218 14.17 -8.18 10.74
N LYS A 219 14.77 -8.35 9.56
CA LYS A 219 15.04 -7.26 8.64
C LYS A 219 13.87 -7.00 7.69
N GLY A 220 12.93 -7.94 7.55
CA GLY A 220 11.87 -7.91 6.56
C GLY A 220 12.41 -7.91 5.12
N LYS A 221 13.51 -8.64 4.85
CA LYS A 221 14.24 -8.58 3.59
C LYS A 221 14.75 -9.94 3.13
N ILE A 222 14.70 -10.13 1.80
CA ILE A 222 15.40 -11.22 1.13
C ILE A 222 16.91 -10.97 1.17
N GLN A 223 17.68 -11.98 1.57
CA GLN A 223 19.14 -12.00 1.64
C GLN A 223 19.67 -12.65 0.37
N LYS A 224 19.96 -11.86 -0.66
CA LYS A 224 20.38 -12.36 -2.00
C LYS A 224 21.62 -13.27 -1.92
N GLU A 225 22.58 -12.91 -1.09
CA GLU A 225 23.87 -13.61 -0.93
C GLU A 225 23.71 -14.99 -0.25
N GLU A 226 22.61 -15.17 0.50
CA GLU A 226 22.29 -16.45 1.16
C GLU A 226 21.29 -17.30 0.34
N SER A 227 20.76 -16.73 -0.74
CA SER A 227 19.85 -17.40 -1.67
C SER A 227 20.60 -18.33 -2.61
N PHE A 228 19.90 -19.32 -3.14
CA PHE A 228 20.45 -20.29 -4.10
C PHE A 228 19.36 -20.84 -4.99
N SER A 229 19.75 -21.55 -6.06
CA SER A 229 18.81 -22.26 -6.93
C SER A 229 19.19 -23.73 -7.08
N LEU A 230 18.20 -24.56 -7.36
CA LEU A 230 18.35 -25.93 -7.81
C LEU A 230 18.06 -26.00 -9.32
N GLU A 231 18.97 -26.59 -10.07
CA GLU A 231 18.82 -26.87 -11.48
C GLU A 231 17.87 -28.07 -11.69
N PHE A 232 16.92 -27.91 -12.63
CA PHE A 232 16.10 -29.00 -13.16
C PHE A 232 16.43 -29.27 -14.62
N PRO A 233 16.05 -30.42 -15.18
CA PRO A 233 16.05 -30.66 -16.62
C PRO A 233 15.36 -29.51 -17.40
N PRO A 234 15.49 -29.42 -18.71
CA PRO A 234 14.80 -28.39 -19.51
C PRO A 234 13.28 -28.66 -19.60
N TYR A 235 12.70 -29.22 -18.55
CA TYR A 235 11.26 -29.27 -18.36
C TYR A 235 10.77 -27.90 -17.92
N MET A 236 9.66 -27.46 -18.48
CA MET A 236 9.01 -26.24 -18.04
C MET A 236 8.29 -26.53 -16.74
N GLN A 237 8.44 -25.64 -15.75
CA GLN A 237 7.79 -25.81 -14.45
C GLN A 237 6.51 -25.00 -14.38
N ASP A 238 5.53 -25.57 -13.67
CA ASP A 238 4.28 -24.90 -13.39
C ASP A 238 4.24 -24.50 -11.89
N LEU A 239 3.37 -25.09 -11.11
CA LEU A 239 3.22 -24.72 -9.71
C LEU A 239 4.04 -25.58 -8.75
N THR A 240 4.32 -24.98 -7.60
CA THR A 240 5.03 -25.61 -6.48
C THR A 240 4.16 -25.56 -5.24
N ASP A 241 4.31 -26.51 -4.34
CA ASP A 241 3.91 -26.35 -2.93
C ASP A 241 4.94 -27.04 -2.02
N LEU A 242 4.95 -26.61 -0.76
CA LEU A 242 5.89 -27.07 0.24
C LEU A 242 5.24 -27.99 1.24
N GLY A 243 6.01 -29.00 1.64
CA GLY A 243 5.60 -29.91 2.68
C GLY A 243 5.40 -29.21 4.01
N LYS A 244 4.32 -29.63 4.68
CA LYS A 244 3.92 -29.21 6.01
C LYS A 244 3.89 -30.45 6.92
N GLY A 245 3.84 -30.32 8.22
CA GLY A 245 3.70 -31.43 9.13
C GLY A 245 4.67 -32.59 8.83
N VAL A 246 4.16 -33.74 8.38
CA VAL A 246 4.98 -34.95 8.12
C VAL A 246 5.88 -34.84 6.91
N SER A 247 5.58 -33.97 5.95
CA SER A 247 6.40 -33.70 4.75
C SER A 247 7.26 -32.44 4.86
N ASP A 248 7.33 -31.82 6.05
CA ASP A 248 8.19 -30.65 6.25
C ASP A 248 9.65 -30.96 5.86
N GLY A 249 10.22 -30.06 5.06
CA GLY A 249 11.55 -30.25 4.49
C GLY A 249 11.55 -30.74 3.04
N TRP A 250 10.38 -31.05 2.49
CA TRP A 250 10.20 -31.44 1.11
C TRP A 250 9.40 -30.39 0.34
N ALA A 251 9.56 -30.38 -0.97
CA ALA A 251 8.80 -29.55 -1.88
C ALA A 251 8.46 -30.34 -3.15
N PHE A 252 7.40 -29.90 -3.81
CA PHE A 252 6.79 -30.58 -4.96
C PHE A 252 6.51 -29.57 -6.06
N THR A 253 6.96 -29.86 -7.28
CA THR A 253 6.78 -28.96 -8.43
C THR A 253 6.36 -29.74 -9.67
N ASN A 254 5.25 -29.34 -10.28
CA ASN A 254 4.80 -29.91 -11.54
C ASN A 254 5.62 -29.36 -12.72
N SER A 255 5.80 -30.22 -13.75
CA SER A 255 6.29 -29.77 -15.05
C SER A 255 5.18 -29.78 -16.10
N PHE A 256 5.46 -29.17 -17.24
CA PHE A 256 4.67 -29.26 -18.45
C PHE A 256 5.59 -29.20 -19.68
N ASN A 257 5.10 -29.63 -20.85
CA ASN A 257 5.86 -29.69 -22.09
C ASN A 257 7.22 -30.41 -21.96
N SER A 258 7.27 -31.47 -21.14
CA SER A 258 8.52 -32.22 -20.92
C SER A 258 8.99 -32.91 -22.18
N GLU A 259 8.10 -33.19 -23.14
CA GLU A 259 8.41 -33.77 -24.47
C GLU A 259 9.30 -32.89 -25.32
N LEU A 260 9.35 -31.59 -25.12
CA LEU A 260 10.18 -30.69 -25.94
C LEU A 260 11.67 -31.03 -25.86
N TYR A 261 12.13 -31.62 -24.76
CA TYR A 261 13.52 -32.03 -24.60
C TYR A 261 13.89 -33.26 -25.48
N THR A 262 12.90 -34.04 -25.91
CA THR A 262 13.09 -35.18 -26.81
C THR A 262 12.88 -34.86 -28.27
N GLY A 263 12.49 -33.65 -28.61
CA GLY A 263 12.19 -33.24 -29.96
C GLY A 263 10.71 -33.30 -30.30
N GLY A 264 9.86 -33.52 -29.31
CA GLY A 264 8.42 -33.73 -29.46
C GLY A 264 8.11 -35.18 -29.87
N ILE A 265 6.86 -35.50 -30.02
CA ILE A 265 6.37 -36.85 -30.32
C ILE A 265 5.81 -37.00 -31.71
N GLU A 266 5.52 -35.91 -32.40
CA GLU A 266 5.01 -35.94 -33.76
C GLU A 266 6.19 -36.03 -34.73
N GLU A 267 6.31 -37.18 -35.38
CA GLU A 267 7.38 -37.46 -36.29
C GLU A 267 7.43 -36.44 -37.43
N GLY A 268 8.62 -35.90 -37.67
CA GLY A 268 8.88 -34.95 -38.75
C GLY A 268 8.59 -33.49 -38.43
N LEU A 269 8.10 -33.16 -37.21
CA LEU A 269 7.94 -31.79 -36.77
C LEU A 269 9.08 -31.36 -35.85
N PRO A 270 9.49 -30.06 -35.88
CA PRO A 270 10.46 -29.52 -34.95
C PRO A 270 9.92 -29.54 -33.49
N PRO A 271 10.78 -29.63 -32.48
CA PRO A 271 10.36 -29.75 -31.08
C PRO A 271 9.33 -28.73 -30.65
N PHE A 272 9.48 -27.47 -31.03
CA PHE A 272 8.57 -26.39 -30.61
C PHE A 272 7.31 -26.24 -31.48
N GLU A 273 7.19 -27.02 -32.54
CA GLU A 273 6.05 -27.02 -33.47
C GLU A 273 5.23 -28.31 -33.42
N ALA A 274 5.70 -29.30 -32.68
CA ALA A 274 5.06 -30.63 -32.63
C ALA A 274 3.70 -30.64 -31.91
N GLY A 275 3.35 -29.58 -31.18
CA GLY A 275 2.10 -29.51 -30.39
C GLY A 275 2.10 -30.41 -29.18
N CYS A 276 0.92 -30.50 -28.51
CA CYS A 276 0.73 -31.30 -27.32
C CYS A 276 -0.06 -32.57 -27.59
N SER A 277 0.47 -33.71 -27.16
CA SER A 277 -0.26 -34.96 -27.13
C SER A 277 -0.74 -35.30 -25.71
N ARG A 278 -1.94 -35.86 -25.60
CA ARG A 278 -2.44 -36.41 -24.32
C ARG A 278 -1.66 -37.65 -23.87
N SER A 279 -0.93 -38.28 -24.75
CA SER A 279 -0.11 -39.44 -24.43
C SER A 279 1.23 -39.11 -23.81
N ASP A 280 1.63 -37.85 -23.84
CA ASP A 280 2.89 -37.42 -23.23
C ASP A 280 2.84 -37.49 -21.73
N THR A 281 4.00 -37.67 -21.14
CA THR A 281 4.18 -37.75 -19.70
C THR A 281 4.93 -36.51 -19.21
N ASP A 282 4.37 -35.80 -18.29
CA ASP A 282 5.04 -34.78 -17.50
C ASP A 282 5.50 -35.34 -16.14
N PHE A 283 6.07 -34.53 -15.29
CA PHE A 283 6.65 -35.01 -14.03
C PHE A 283 6.30 -34.12 -12.85
N LEU A 284 6.02 -34.76 -11.72
CA LEU A 284 6.09 -34.16 -10.40
C LEU A 284 7.54 -34.27 -9.90
N HIS A 285 8.22 -33.15 -9.75
CA HIS A 285 9.52 -33.06 -9.08
C HIS A 285 9.33 -33.14 -7.57
N VAL A 286 10.03 -34.07 -6.93
CA VAL A 286 10.02 -34.29 -5.47
C VAL A 286 11.42 -34.00 -4.95
N TYR A 287 11.57 -32.97 -4.13
CA TYR A 287 12.92 -32.58 -3.68
C TYR A 287 12.96 -32.15 -2.22
N ASN A 288 14.10 -32.47 -1.56
CA ASN A 288 14.31 -32.16 -0.16
C ASN A 288 15.01 -30.81 0.01
N TRP A 289 14.24 -29.74 0.25
CA TRP A 289 14.77 -28.39 0.34
C TRP A 289 15.66 -28.16 1.55
N LYS A 290 15.41 -28.81 2.70
CA LYS A 290 16.26 -28.72 3.90
C LYS A 290 17.64 -29.31 3.62
N LYS A 291 17.70 -30.41 2.90
CA LYS A 291 18.96 -31.06 2.49
C LYS A 291 19.71 -30.17 1.48
N LEU A 292 19.01 -29.59 0.51
CA LEU A 292 19.60 -28.63 -0.45
C LEU A 292 20.16 -27.40 0.28
N ALA A 293 19.44 -26.86 1.25
CA ALA A 293 19.91 -25.74 2.08
C ALA A 293 21.15 -26.07 2.94
N GLN A 294 21.39 -27.35 3.21
CA GLN A 294 22.65 -27.81 3.83
C GLN A 294 23.75 -27.97 2.80
N LEU A 295 23.46 -28.58 1.66
CA LEU A 295 24.43 -28.81 0.58
C LEU A 295 25.03 -27.52 0.04
N VAL A 296 24.25 -26.46 -0.10
CA VAL A 296 24.72 -25.17 -0.63
C VAL A 296 25.76 -24.48 0.24
N LYS A 297 25.94 -24.90 1.50
CA LYS A 297 26.95 -24.38 2.39
C LYS A 297 28.39 -24.81 2.01
N ASP A 298 28.54 -25.91 1.28
CA ASP A 298 29.82 -26.36 0.73
C ASP A 298 29.90 -25.94 -0.75
N GLU A 299 30.83 -25.05 -1.08
CA GLU A 299 31.05 -24.55 -2.43
C GLU A 299 31.24 -25.63 -3.48
N LYS A 300 31.74 -26.83 -3.10
CA LYS A 300 31.89 -28.00 -3.99
C LYS A 300 30.58 -28.52 -4.55
N ASN A 301 29.49 -28.23 -3.88
CA ASN A 301 28.15 -28.63 -4.27
C ASN A 301 27.43 -27.62 -5.16
N THR A 302 28.09 -26.52 -5.53
CA THR A 302 27.48 -25.42 -6.26
C THR A 302 28.30 -24.97 -7.46
N LYS A 303 27.63 -24.44 -8.45
CA LYS A 303 28.20 -23.62 -9.55
C LYS A 303 27.80 -22.17 -9.29
N ILE A 304 28.68 -21.23 -9.61
CA ILE A 304 28.33 -19.79 -9.60
C ILE A 304 27.96 -19.38 -11.02
N ILE A 305 26.72 -18.96 -11.21
CA ILE A 305 26.19 -18.47 -12.49
C ILE A 305 25.65 -17.06 -12.25
N ASN A 306 26.15 -16.07 -13.01
CA ASN A 306 25.78 -14.65 -12.83
C ASN A 306 25.90 -14.16 -11.37
N GLY A 307 26.88 -14.67 -10.62
CA GLY A 307 27.08 -14.34 -9.19
C GLY A 307 26.14 -15.06 -8.22
N HIS A 308 25.30 -15.98 -8.71
CA HIS A 308 24.33 -16.74 -7.90
C HIS A 308 24.75 -18.21 -7.76
N ARG A 309 24.49 -18.79 -6.59
CA ARG A 309 24.81 -20.20 -6.29
C ARG A 309 23.72 -21.12 -6.87
N VAL A 310 24.13 -22.07 -7.68
CA VAL A 310 23.25 -23.07 -8.28
C VAL A 310 23.73 -24.47 -7.91
N ILE A 311 22.84 -25.29 -7.36
CA ILE A 311 23.08 -26.71 -7.13
C ILE A 311 22.76 -27.44 -8.42
N PRO A 312 23.74 -28.13 -9.06
CA PRO A 312 23.50 -28.89 -10.26
C PRO A 312 22.64 -30.14 -10.03
N ILE A 313 21.97 -30.64 -11.04
CA ILE A 313 21.14 -31.84 -11.00
C ILE A 313 21.94 -33.02 -10.44
N GLU A 314 23.15 -33.27 -10.96
CA GLU A 314 23.99 -34.40 -10.54
C GLU A 314 24.36 -34.37 -9.05
N VAL A 315 24.50 -33.16 -8.47
CA VAL A 315 24.75 -33.01 -7.02
C VAL A 315 23.51 -33.35 -6.21
N ALA A 316 22.35 -32.85 -6.62
CA ALA A 316 21.09 -33.14 -5.95
C ALA A 316 20.73 -34.63 -5.99
N VAL A 317 20.89 -35.25 -7.17
CA VAL A 317 20.64 -36.69 -7.38
C VAL A 317 21.61 -37.54 -6.57
N LYS A 318 22.91 -37.26 -6.62
CA LYS A 318 23.93 -37.99 -5.86
C LYS A 318 23.67 -37.99 -4.36
N ASN A 319 23.12 -36.89 -3.86
CA ASN A 319 22.78 -36.76 -2.46
C ASN A 319 21.35 -37.23 -2.11
N GLY A 320 20.59 -37.79 -3.06
CA GLY A 320 19.21 -38.23 -2.85
C GLY A 320 18.29 -37.08 -2.40
N ALA A 321 18.41 -35.94 -3.08
CA ALA A 321 17.63 -34.74 -2.78
C ALA A 321 16.65 -34.38 -3.91
N LEU A 322 16.62 -35.12 -5.04
CA LEU A 322 15.75 -34.89 -6.18
C LEU A 322 15.29 -36.20 -6.81
N PHE A 323 13.97 -36.31 -7.06
CA PHE A 323 13.29 -37.46 -7.64
C PHE A 323 12.17 -36.99 -8.56
N LEU A 324 11.69 -37.86 -9.47
CA LEU A 324 10.56 -37.62 -10.35
C LEU A 324 9.46 -38.65 -10.15
N ILE A 325 8.21 -38.21 -10.25
CA ILE A 325 7.03 -39.08 -10.39
C ILE A 325 6.39 -38.74 -11.74
N PRO A 326 6.15 -39.72 -12.64
CA PRO A 326 5.45 -39.46 -13.89
C PRO A 326 4.01 -38.98 -13.62
N GLU A 327 3.58 -37.98 -14.38
CA GLU A 327 2.25 -37.41 -14.32
C GLU A 327 1.57 -37.48 -15.69
N ASN A 328 0.24 -37.41 -15.68
CA ASN A 328 -0.52 -37.23 -16.88
C ASN A 328 -0.20 -35.87 -17.50
N LYS A 329 -0.33 -35.78 -18.84
CA LYS A 329 0.02 -34.57 -19.60
C LYS A 329 -0.53 -33.28 -19.00
N SER A 330 0.39 -32.34 -18.88
CA SER A 330 0.11 -30.95 -18.47
C SER A 330 -0.60 -30.84 -17.11
N PRO A 331 -0.07 -31.42 -16.02
CA PRO A 331 -0.54 -31.11 -14.68
C PRO A 331 -0.31 -29.64 -14.42
N HIS A 332 -1.14 -29.03 -13.54
CA HIS A 332 -1.02 -27.61 -13.23
C HIS A 332 -0.77 -27.37 -11.73
N GLY A 333 -1.81 -27.42 -10.90
CA GLY A 333 -1.68 -27.27 -9.45
C GLY A 333 -1.02 -28.45 -8.79
N VAL A 334 -0.22 -28.19 -7.77
CA VAL A 334 0.19 -29.16 -6.76
C VAL A 334 -0.05 -28.52 -5.41
N ASP A 335 -0.75 -29.21 -4.52
CA ASP A 335 -1.14 -28.69 -3.23
C ASP A 335 -0.93 -29.77 -2.16
N VAL A 336 -0.24 -29.41 -1.06
CA VAL A 336 0.05 -30.30 0.07
C VAL A 336 -1.03 -30.14 1.13
N SER A 337 -1.61 -31.25 1.56
CA SER A 337 -2.63 -31.27 2.61
C SER A 337 -2.15 -30.61 3.91
N PRO A 338 -3.05 -30.07 4.75
CA PRO A 338 -2.68 -29.37 5.99
C PRO A 338 -1.82 -30.22 6.94
N ASP A 339 -2.02 -31.54 6.96
CA ASP A 339 -1.21 -32.50 7.74
C ASP A 339 0.10 -32.91 7.04
N GLY A 340 0.29 -32.49 5.79
CA GLY A 340 1.48 -32.77 4.98
C GLY A 340 1.53 -34.18 4.40
N ARG A 341 0.51 -35.01 4.59
CA ARG A 341 0.56 -36.44 4.19
C ARG A 341 0.19 -36.67 2.73
N HIS A 342 -0.79 -35.88 2.21
CA HIS A 342 -1.29 -36.08 0.86
C HIS A 342 -0.82 -34.94 -0.04
N ILE A 343 -0.35 -35.28 -1.23
CA ILE A 343 0.02 -34.32 -2.26
C ILE A 343 -1.01 -34.47 -3.37
N ILE A 344 -1.76 -33.44 -3.65
CA ILE A 344 -2.82 -33.41 -4.65
C ILE A 344 -2.31 -32.75 -5.91
N VAL A 345 -2.32 -33.47 -7.03
CA VAL A 345 -1.89 -32.99 -8.32
C VAL A 345 -3.09 -32.85 -9.24
N SER A 346 -3.18 -31.68 -9.88
CA SER A 346 -4.26 -31.32 -10.79
C SER A 346 -3.99 -31.82 -12.21
N GLY A 347 -4.98 -32.45 -12.83
CA GLY A 347 -4.91 -32.92 -14.21
C GLY A 347 -5.60 -31.97 -15.18
N LYS A 348 -4.92 -30.99 -15.74
CA LYS A 348 -5.55 -29.99 -16.63
C LYS A 348 -6.20 -30.59 -17.88
N LEU A 349 -5.57 -31.56 -18.51
CA LEU A 349 -6.08 -32.30 -19.66
C LEU A 349 -6.59 -33.69 -19.31
N ASP A 350 -6.52 -34.08 -18.04
CA ASP A 350 -7.11 -35.30 -17.47
C ASP A 350 -8.30 -34.92 -16.57
N THR A 351 -9.34 -35.75 -16.56
CA THR A 351 -10.51 -35.52 -15.71
C THR A 351 -10.28 -35.90 -14.23
N HIS A 352 -9.15 -36.55 -13.93
CA HIS A 352 -8.82 -37.00 -12.58
C HIS A 352 -7.85 -36.12 -11.86
N ALA A 353 -8.09 -35.91 -10.55
CA ALA A 353 -7.08 -35.46 -9.61
C ALA A 353 -6.29 -36.67 -9.10
N SER A 354 -4.96 -36.58 -9.10
CA SER A 354 -4.07 -37.56 -8.49
C SER A 354 -3.77 -37.19 -7.05
N VAL A 355 -4.00 -38.10 -6.11
CA VAL A 355 -3.65 -37.96 -4.70
C VAL A 355 -2.50 -38.90 -4.39
N TYR A 356 -1.33 -38.36 -4.02
CA TYR A 356 -0.16 -39.12 -3.61
C TYR A 356 -0.09 -39.22 -2.09
N ASP A 357 0.49 -40.33 -1.58
CA ASP A 357 0.77 -40.50 -0.16
C ASP A 357 2.27 -40.29 0.08
N PHE A 358 2.61 -39.29 0.86
CA PHE A 358 4.00 -38.93 1.18
C PHE A 358 4.76 -40.10 1.82
N ASN A 359 4.11 -40.89 2.68
CA ASN A 359 4.77 -42.04 3.29
C ASN A 359 5.11 -43.16 2.27
N LYS A 360 4.26 -43.35 1.25
CA LYS A 360 4.57 -44.26 0.15
C LYS A 360 5.74 -43.73 -0.71
N ILE A 361 5.75 -42.43 -0.99
CA ILE A 361 6.87 -41.78 -1.70
C ILE A 361 8.18 -41.99 -0.92
N MET A 362 8.16 -41.73 0.39
CA MET A 362 9.35 -41.90 1.24
C MET A 362 9.82 -43.32 1.33
N LYS A 363 8.89 -44.28 1.36
CA LYS A 363 9.24 -45.69 1.36
C LYS A 363 9.95 -46.07 0.06
N LEU A 364 9.43 -45.69 -1.10
CA LEU A 364 10.07 -45.96 -2.40
C LEU A 364 11.48 -45.35 -2.49
N ILE A 365 11.66 -44.14 -1.94
CA ILE A 365 12.97 -43.49 -1.88
C ILE A 365 13.95 -44.23 -0.98
N GLN A 366 13.50 -44.66 0.22
CA GLN A 366 14.33 -45.37 1.19
C GLN A 366 14.73 -46.76 0.68
N ASP A 367 13.77 -47.50 0.10
CA ASP A 367 14.00 -48.84 -0.43
C ASP A 367 14.70 -48.81 -1.81
N LYS A 368 14.92 -47.57 -2.39
CA LYS A 368 15.49 -47.40 -3.72
C LYS A 368 14.72 -48.13 -4.83
N GLU A 369 13.40 -48.21 -4.69
CA GLU A 369 12.51 -48.79 -5.68
C GLU A 369 12.20 -47.76 -6.80
N PHE A 370 13.08 -47.72 -7.80
CA PHE A 370 12.95 -46.85 -8.96
C PHE A 370 12.55 -47.63 -10.20
N VAL A 371 11.65 -47.09 -11.01
CA VAL A 371 11.27 -47.69 -12.31
C VAL A 371 12.26 -47.38 -13.44
N GLY A 372 13.15 -46.39 -13.21
CA GLY A 372 14.17 -45.97 -14.17
C GLY A 372 14.83 -44.67 -13.77
N LYS A 373 15.47 -44.04 -14.74
CA LYS A 373 16.00 -42.68 -14.62
C LYS A 373 15.61 -41.91 -15.90
N ASP A 374 15.48 -40.60 -15.77
CA ASP A 374 15.35 -39.72 -16.92
C ASP A 374 16.68 -39.55 -17.63
N LEU A 375 16.71 -38.78 -18.73
CA LEU A 375 17.95 -38.51 -19.51
C LEU A 375 19.02 -37.76 -18.70
N TYR A 376 18.65 -37.11 -17.61
CA TYR A 376 19.56 -36.33 -16.74
C TYR A 376 19.98 -37.13 -15.50
N GLY A 377 19.61 -38.42 -15.45
CA GLY A 377 19.98 -39.35 -14.40
C GLY A 377 19.14 -39.25 -13.11
N ILE A 378 18.04 -38.50 -13.11
CA ILE A 378 17.14 -38.37 -11.95
C ILE A 378 16.34 -39.67 -11.80
N PRO A 379 16.30 -40.28 -10.59
CA PRO A 379 15.51 -41.47 -10.35
C PRO A 379 14.03 -41.22 -10.50
N ILE A 380 13.33 -42.10 -11.19
CA ILE A 380 11.88 -42.06 -11.40
C ILE A 380 11.20 -43.05 -10.46
N LEU A 381 10.27 -42.57 -9.68
CA LEU A 381 9.42 -43.35 -8.79
C LEU A 381 8.22 -43.92 -9.57
N ASP A 382 7.72 -45.06 -9.13
CA ASP A 382 6.50 -45.64 -9.70
C ASP A 382 5.27 -44.83 -9.32
N MET A 383 4.57 -44.25 -10.31
CA MET A 383 3.37 -43.47 -10.10
C MET A 383 2.32 -44.24 -9.29
N LYS A 384 1.98 -45.50 -9.70
CA LYS A 384 0.91 -46.27 -9.09
C LYS A 384 1.23 -46.64 -7.65
N LYS A 385 2.49 -46.95 -7.36
CA LYS A 385 2.92 -47.25 -5.99
C LYS A 385 2.96 -46.01 -5.10
N SER A 386 3.14 -44.84 -5.66
CA SER A 386 3.13 -43.54 -4.96
C SER A 386 1.72 -43.02 -4.67
N LEU A 387 0.73 -43.44 -5.47
CA LEU A 387 -0.65 -42.97 -5.34
C LEU A 387 -1.31 -43.43 -4.06
N TYR A 388 -2.03 -42.53 -3.40
CA TYR A 388 -3.11 -42.87 -2.47
C TYR A 388 -4.35 -43.30 -3.26
N GLY A 389 -4.73 -42.52 -4.30
CA GLY A 389 -5.79 -42.80 -5.23
C GLY A 389 -6.01 -41.69 -6.22
N GLN A 390 -7.02 -41.83 -7.09
CA GLN A 390 -7.46 -40.84 -8.05
C GLN A 390 -8.95 -40.61 -7.95
N VAL A 391 -9.41 -39.41 -8.28
CA VAL A 391 -10.83 -38.98 -8.27
C VAL A 391 -11.17 -38.28 -9.55
N GLU A 392 -12.23 -38.72 -10.23
CA GLU A 392 -12.78 -38.04 -11.38
C GLU A 392 -13.53 -36.80 -10.94
N LEU A 393 -12.97 -35.62 -11.23
CA LEU A 393 -13.56 -34.32 -10.92
C LEU A 393 -14.26 -33.66 -12.10
N GLY A 394 -13.68 -33.70 -13.27
CA GLY A 394 -14.08 -33.03 -14.48
C GLY A 394 -12.89 -32.43 -15.22
N LEU A 395 -13.13 -31.73 -16.31
CA LEU A 395 -12.10 -31.25 -17.21
C LEU A 395 -11.60 -29.83 -16.84
N GLY A 396 -10.29 -29.66 -16.95
CA GLY A 396 -9.64 -28.37 -16.66
C GLY A 396 -9.30 -28.17 -15.19
N HIS A 397 -9.06 -29.23 -14.43
CA HIS A 397 -8.62 -29.12 -13.04
C HIS A 397 -7.31 -28.34 -12.95
N LEU A 398 -7.34 -27.14 -12.33
CA LEU A 398 -6.16 -26.28 -12.19
C LEU A 398 -5.63 -26.19 -10.76
N HIS A 399 -6.45 -25.78 -9.81
CA HIS A 399 -6.01 -25.47 -8.45
C HIS A 399 -6.89 -26.09 -7.39
N ASN A 400 -6.31 -26.26 -6.20
CA ASN A 400 -7.00 -26.73 -5.02
C ASN A 400 -6.84 -25.75 -3.86
N THR A 401 -7.77 -25.81 -2.92
CA THR A 401 -7.70 -25.13 -1.63
C THR A 401 -8.42 -25.99 -0.59
N PHE A 402 -7.91 -26.04 0.64
CA PHE A 402 -8.46 -26.92 1.66
C PHE A 402 -9.54 -26.22 2.49
N GLY A 403 -10.56 -26.97 2.89
CA GLY A 403 -11.58 -26.51 3.81
C GLY A 403 -11.21 -26.80 5.27
N LYS A 404 -11.95 -26.17 6.20
CA LYS A 404 -11.77 -26.38 7.65
C LYS A 404 -12.10 -27.78 8.15
N GLU A 405 -12.92 -28.53 7.38
CA GLU A 405 -13.28 -29.89 7.72
C GLU A 405 -12.20 -30.87 7.25
N ASP A 406 -11.82 -31.81 8.09
CA ASP A 406 -10.80 -32.81 7.76
C ASP A 406 -11.18 -33.61 6.51
N GLY A 407 -10.27 -33.66 5.54
CA GLY A 407 -10.50 -34.28 4.23
C GLY A 407 -11.20 -33.37 3.20
N SER A 408 -11.74 -32.24 3.60
CA SER A 408 -12.43 -31.32 2.69
C SER A 408 -11.46 -30.53 1.81
N ILE A 409 -11.74 -30.54 0.51
CA ILE A 409 -10.95 -29.81 -0.50
C ILE A 409 -11.87 -29.28 -1.58
N TYR A 410 -11.50 -28.15 -2.16
CA TYR A 410 -12.19 -27.51 -3.28
C TYR A 410 -11.23 -27.41 -4.46
N SER A 411 -11.74 -27.69 -5.64
CA SER A 411 -10.96 -27.66 -6.89
C SER A 411 -11.63 -26.80 -7.94
N SER A 412 -10.83 -26.04 -8.69
CA SER A 412 -11.30 -25.29 -9.86
C SER A 412 -11.22 -26.14 -11.12
N LEU A 413 -12.30 -26.10 -11.94
CA LEU A 413 -12.35 -26.71 -13.26
C LEU A 413 -12.48 -25.62 -14.32
N TYR A 414 -11.35 -25.27 -14.93
CA TYR A 414 -11.27 -24.16 -15.88
C TYR A 414 -12.15 -24.39 -17.12
N VAL A 415 -12.13 -25.59 -17.70
CA VAL A 415 -12.89 -25.92 -18.90
C VAL A 415 -14.37 -26.07 -18.60
N ASP A 416 -14.69 -26.80 -17.53
CA ASP A 416 -16.10 -27.02 -17.13
C ASP A 416 -16.71 -25.80 -16.45
N SER A 417 -15.95 -24.77 -16.13
CA SER A 417 -16.38 -23.55 -15.42
C SER A 417 -17.14 -23.88 -14.13
N GLN A 418 -16.53 -24.71 -13.30
CA GLN A 418 -17.11 -25.20 -12.03
C GLN A 418 -16.12 -25.15 -10.89
N VAL A 419 -16.63 -25.07 -9.68
CA VAL A 419 -15.92 -25.44 -8.43
C VAL A 419 -16.47 -26.77 -7.95
N VAL A 420 -15.57 -27.70 -7.57
CA VAL A 420 -15.92 -29.02 -7.05
C VAL A 420 -15.50 -29.12 -5.58
N LYS A 421 -16.45 -29.46 -4.70
CA LYS A 421 -16.18 -29.87 -3.32
C LYS A 421 -16.05 -31.39 -3.29
N TRP A 422 -14.97 -31.90 -2.72
CA TRP A 422 -14.74 -33.34 -2.59
C TRP A 422 -13.92 -33.66 -1.33
N ASP A 423 -13.85 -34.94 -0.99
CA ASP A 423 -13.09 -35.46 0.16
C ASP A 423 -11.90 -36.25 -0.36
N TYR A 424 -10.67 -35.73 -0.16
CA TYR A 424 -9.45 -36.34 -0.68
C TYR A 424 -9.04 -37.60 0.10
N LYS A 425 -9.53 -37.77 1.33
CA LYS A 425 -9.28 -38.99 2.14
C LYS A 425 -10.21 -40.13 1.74
N LYS A 426 -11.47 -39.82 1.39
CA LYS A 426 -12.47 -40.78 0.92
C LYS A 426 -12.51 -40.95 -0.58
N LEU A 427 -11.79 -40.12 -1.32
CA LEU A 427 -11.76 -40.07 -2.79
C LEU A 427 -13.19 -39.94 -3.39
N LYS A 428 -13.95 -38.97 -2.88
CA LYS A 428 -15.38 -38.85 -3.21
C LYS A 428 -15.77 -37.40 -3.46
N VAL A 429 -16.39 -37.15 -4.61
CA VAL A 429 -17.05 -35.87 -4.91
C VAL A 429 -18.29 -35.68 -4.03
N ILE A 430 -18.45 -34.51 -3.44
CA ILE A 430 -19.54 -34.13 -2.54
C ILE A 430 -20.52 -33.22 -3.26
N ASP A 431 -20.02 -32.17 -3.95
CA ASP A 431 -20.85 -31.17 -4.61
C ASP A 431 -20.11 -30.48 -5.77
N LYS A 432 -20.87 -29.91 -6.73
CA LYS A 432 -20.34 -29.10 -7.83
C LYS A 432 -21.21 -27.87 -8.01
N ILE A 433 -20.59 -26.72 -8.23
CA ILE A 433 -21.31 -25.48 -8.53
C ILE A 433 -20.74 -24.84 -9.79
N GLY A 434 -21.63 -24.41 -10.70
CA GLY A 434 -21.27 -23.62 -11.87
C GLY A 434 -20.88 -22.19 -11.47
N ILE A 435 -19.87 -21.65 -12.12
CA ILE A 435 -19.37 -20.28 -11.92
C ILE A 435 -19.32 -19.52 -13.26
N HIS A 436 -19.02 -18.24 -13.21
CA HIS A 436 -18.97 -17.38 -14.39
C HIS A 436 -17.56 -17.24 -14.91
N TYR A 437 -17.34 -17.91 -15.84
CA TYR A 437 -16.47 -18.41 -16.88
C TYR A 437 -15.02 -18.64 -16.47
N ASN A 438 -14.50 -19.75 -16.95
CA ASN A 438 -13.09 -20.10 -16.98
C ASN A 438 -12.34 -19.71 -15.68
N ILE A 439 -12.74 -20.36 -14.60
CA ILE A 439 -12.10 -20.17 -13.29
C ILE A 439 -10.63 -20.58 -13.35
N GLY A 440 -9.75 -19.68 -12.92
CA GLY A 440 -8.36 -20.03 -12.69
C GLY A 440 -8.17 -20.54 -11.26
N HIS A 441 -7.76 -19.63 -10.39
CA HIS A 441 -7.52 -19.93 -8.99
C HIS A 441 -8.76 -19.86 -8.13
N ILE A 442 -8.67 -20.50 -6.97
CA ILE A 442 -9.67 -20.46 -5.91
C ILE A 442 -8.97 -20.26 -4.56
N GLU A 443 -9.65 -19.61 -3.66
CA GLU A 443 -9.13 -19.35 -2.31
C GLU A 443 -10.25 -19.57 -1.28
N ALA A 444 -10.20 -20.71 -0.55
CA ALA A 444 -10.92 -20.85 0.70
C ALA A 444 -10.16 -20.09 1.80
N MET A 445 -10.87 -19.57 2.77
CA MET A 445 -10.24 -18.71 3.80
C MET A 445 -9.16 -19.47 4.57
N GLU A 446 -7.91 -18.98 4.45
CA GLU A 446 -6.67 -19.62 4.95
C GLU A 446 -6.46 -21.04 4.42
N GLY A 447 -7.01 -21.38 3.25
CA GLY A 447 -7.12 -22.74 2.74
C GLY A 447 -5.82 -23.41 2.34
N LYS A 448 -4.72 -22.67 2.21
CA LYS A 448 -3.37 -23.22 1.93
C LYS A 448 -2.48 -23.30 3.17
N SER A 449 -2.94 -22.82 4.32
CA SER A 449 -2.23 -22.95 5.59
C SER A 449 -2.38 -24.35 6.20
N ALA A 450 -1.58 -24.64 7.23
CA ALA A 450 -1.74 -25.86 8.03
C ALA A 450 -3.02 -25.86 8.88
N ASP A 451 -3.77 -24.77 8.90
CA ASP A 451 -4.99 -24.60 9.69
C ASP A 451 -6.06 -23.85 8.89
N PRO A 452 -6.67 -24.49 7.86
CA PRO A 452 -7.70 -23.86 7.04
C PRO A 452 -8.88 -23.38 7.88
N GLN A 453 -9.40 -22.19 7.58
CA GLN A 453 -10.45 -21.54 8.37
C GLN A 453 -11.58 -21.04 7.47
N GLY A 454 -12.73 -20.76 8.09
CA GLY A 454 -13.82 -20.05 7.48
C GLY A 454 -14.79 -20.85 6.62
N ASP A 455 -15.85 -20.16 6.24
CA ASP A 455 -17.02 -20.71 5.56
C ASP A 455 -17.20 -20.11 4.16
N TYR A 456 -16.17 -19.45 3.64
CA TYR A 456 -16.20 -18.77 2.35
C TYR A 456 -15.08 -19.24 1.45
N LEU A 457 -15.39 -19.23 0.14
CA LEU A 457 -14.43 -19.47 -0.92
C LEU A 457 -14.59 -18.38 -1.98
N VAL A 458 -13.49 -17.86 -2.47
CA VAL A 458 -13.47 -16.92 -3.59
C VAL A 458 -13.02 -17.65 -4.85
N ALA A 459 -13.86 -17.59 -5.89
CA ALA A 459 -13.53 -18.05 -7.23
C ALA A 459 -12.98 -16.89 -8.05
N LEU A 460 -11.76 -17.01 -8.59
CA LEU A 460 -11.08 -15.99 -9.38
C LEU A 460 -11.26 -16.32 -10.86
N ASN A 461 -12.25 -15.69 -11.49
CA ASN A 461 -12.63 -16.00 -12.86
C ASN A 461 -11.80 -15.18 -13.85
N LYS A 462 -11.21 -15.87 -14.82
CA LYS A 462 -10.32 -15.29 -15.85
C LYS A 462 -11.09 -14.58 -16.95
N LEU A 463 -12.32 -14.98 -17.19
CA LEU A 463 -13.21 -14.38 -18.17
C LEU A 463 -14.58 -14.12 -17.54
N ALA A 464 -15.21 -13.01 -17.92
CA ALA A 464 -16.56 -12.65 -17.48
C ALA A 464 -17.38 -12.13 -18.68
N ILE A 465 -17.43 -12.91 -19.74
CA ILE A 465 -18.05 -12.55 -21.01
C ILE A 465 -19.52 -12.20 -20.78
N ASP A 466 -19.97 -11.10 -21.38
CA ASP A 466 -21.35 -10.61 -21.42
C ASP A 466 -22.01 -10.28 -20.08
N ARG A 467 -21.30 -10.48 -18.96
CA ARG A 467 -21.92 -10.35 -17.64
C ARG A 467 -22.09 -8.89 -17.19
N PHE A 468 -21.12 -8.06 -17.49
CA PHE A 468 -21.06 -6.67 -17.00
C PHE A 468 -21.10 -5.63 -18.12
N LEU A 469 -21.80 -5.93 -19.20
CA LEU A 469 -22.08 -4.96 -20.25
C LEU A 469 -22.97 -3.81 -19.71
N PRO A 470 -22.75 -2.57 -20.15
CA PRO A 470 -21.85 -2.07 -21.20
C PRO A 470 -20.65 -1.31 -20.64
N VAL A 471 -19.69 -1.97 -20.03
CA VAL A 471 -18.46 -1.30 -19.51
C VAL A 471 -17.36 -1.09 -20.54
N GLY A 472 -17.60 -1.43 -21.79
CA GLY A 472 -16.67 -1.25 -22.90
C GLY A 472 -16.36 -2.56 -23.63
N PRO A 473 -15.42 -2.55 -24.59
CA PRO A 473 -15.09 -3.72 -25.42
C PRO A 473 -14.35 -4.81 -24.66
N LEU A 474 -13.71 -4.46 -23.52
CA LEU A 474 -13.07 -5.41 -22.61
C LEU A 474 -13.95 -5.56 -21.38
N HIS A 475 -14.43 -6.77 -21.14
CA HIS A 475 -15.23 -7.06 -19.97
C HIS A 475 -14.32 -7.23 -18.75
N PRO A 476 -14.66 -6.66 -17.59
CA PRO A 476 -13.88 -6.92 -16.39
C PRO A 476 -14.00 -8.39 -16.00
N GLN A 477 -12.87 -8.97 -15.59
CA GLN A 477 -12.86 -10.21 -14.86
C GLN A 477 -13.68 -10.06 -13.59
N ASN A 478 -14.06 -11.14 -12.95
CA ASN A 478 -14.78 -11.07 -11.70
C ASN A 478 -14.32 -12.11 -10.69
N ASN A 479 -14.52 -11.78 -9.42
CA ASN A 479 -14.43 -12.74 -8.32
C ASN A 479 -15.85 -13.07 -7.85
N GLN A 480 -16.10 -14.34 -7.59
CA GLN A 480 -17.37 -14.78 -7.03
C GLN A 480 -17.16 -15.33 -5.63
N LEU A 481 -18.02 -14.90 -4.70
CA LEU A 481 -18.01 -15.41 -3.34
C LEU A 481 -18.97 -16.58 -3.21
N ILE A 482 -18.48 -17.67 -2.69
CA ILE A 482 -19.22 -18.93 -2.50
C ILE A 482 -19.25 -19.26 -1.00
N ASP A 483 -20.43 -19.54 -0.48
CA ASP A 483 -20.65 -20.11 0.83
C ASP A 483 -20.33 -21.61 0.79
N ILE A 484 -19.38 -22.01 1.64
CA ILE A 484 -18.92 -23.41 1.78
C ILE A 484 -19.21 -24.01 3.15
N SER A 485 -20.02 -23.34 3.97
CA SER A 485 -20.34 -23.77 5.34
C SER A 485 -21.13 -25.08 5.42
N GLY A 486 -21.81 -25.47 4.33
CA GLY A 486 -22.60 -26.69 4.27
C GLY A 486 -22.03 -27.73 3.30
N ASN A 487 -22.73 -28.87 3.19
CA ASN A 487 -22.39 -29.87 2.18
C ASN A 487 -22.59 -29.37 0.75
N LYS A 488 -23.58 -28.51 0.54
CA LYS A 488 -23.83 -27.84 -0.75
C LYS A 488 -23.24 -26.45 -0.74
N MET A 489 -22.51 -26.12 -1.79
CA MET A 489 -21.99 -24.79 -2.03
C MET A 489 -23.10 -23.87 -2.55
N LYS A 490 -23.02 -22.57 -2.20
CA LYS A 490 -23.98 -21.54 -2.65
C LYS A 490 -23.25 -20.30 -3.11
N LEU A 491 -23.58 -19.83 -4.30
CA LEU A 491 -23.10 -18.55 -4.79
C LEU A 491 -23.76 -17.41 -4.00
N LEU A 492 -22.97 -16.50 -3.45
CA LEU A 492 -23.47 -15.37 -2.66
C LEU A 492 -23.50 -14.07 -3.43
N LEU A 493 -22.40 -13.73 -4.12
CA LEU A 493 -22.30 -12.50 -4.92
C LEU A 493 -21.15 -12.55 -5.94
N ASP A 494 -21.21 -11.59 -6.87
CA ASP A 494 -20.17 -11.28 -7.84
C ASP A 494 -19.51 -9.95 -7.53
N MET A 495 -18.20 -9.86 -7.75
CA MET A 495 -17.45 -8.61 -7.70
C MET A 495 -16.65 -8.43 -8.99
N PRO A 496 -17.03 -7.50 -9.87
CA PRO A 496 -16.23 -7.15 -11.03
C PRO A 496 -14.87 -6.60 -10.61
N ILE A 497 -13.80 -7.05 -11.25
CA ILE A 497 -12.43 -6.62 -10.97
C ILE A 497 -11.95 -5.77 -12.15
N PRO A 498 -11.83 -4.44 -11.99
CA PRO A 498 -11.42 -3.54 -13.08
C PRO A 498 -9.92 -3.49 -13.31
N LEU A 499 -9.14 -4.14 -12.48
CA LEU A 499 -7.71 -4.36 -12.67
C LEU A 499 -7.49 -5.57 -13.56
N GLY A 500 -6.28 -5.73 -14.10
CA GLY A 500 -5.92 -6.83 -14.96
C GLY A 500 -6.37 -8.20 -14.45
N GLU A 501 -5.81 -9.25 -14.90
CA GLU A 501 -6.22 -10.61 -14.56
C GLU A 501 -6.14 -10.89 -13.05
N PRO A 502 -7.27 -11.11 -12.32
CA PRO A 502 -7.21 -11.54 -10.93
C PRO A 502 -6.63 -12.96 -10.90
N HIS A 503 -5.35 -13.09 -10.51
CA HIS A 503 -4.66 -14.35 -10.73
C HIS A 503 -4.85 -15.29 -9.54
N GLN A 504 -4.02 -15.21 -8.53
CA GLN A 504 -4.16 -16.00 -7.31
C GLN A 504 -4.52 -15.11 -6.12
N GLY A 505 -5.27 -15.66 -5.16
CA GLY A 505 -5.54 -15.04 -3.87
C GLY A 505 -4.77 -15.71 -2.73
N ALA A 506 -4.50 -14.94 -1.69
CA ALA A 506 -4.09 -15.42 -0.38
C ALA A 506 -4.96 -14.74 0.66
N SER A 507 -5.57 -15.50 1.56
CA SER A 507 -6.52 -14.97 2.54
C SER A 507 -6.04 -15.16 3.97
N ILE A 508 -6.38 -14.21 4.84
CA ILE A 508 -6.03 -14.29 6.25
C ILE A 508 -7.15 -13.66 7.10
N ARG A 509 -7.35 -14.19 8.29
CA ARG A 509 -8.27 -13.61 9.28
C ARG A 509 -7.81 -12.18 9.63
N ALA A 510 -8.70 -11.19 9.51
CA ALA A 510 -8.38 -9.78 9.71
C ALA A 510 -7.72 -9.50 11.07
N SER A 511 -8.11 -10.26 12.11
CA SER A 511 -7.53 -10.12 13.45
C SER A 511 -6.05 -10.52 13.58
N LYS A 512 -5.46 -11.15 12.56
CA LYS A 512 -4.03 -11.47 12.51
C LYS A 512 -3.18 -10.35 11.88
N ILE A 513 -3.82 -9.37 11.25
CA ILE A 513 -3.16 -8.24 10.64
C ILE A 513 -3.13 -7.07 11.63
N HIS A 514 -1.96 -6.52 11.85
CA HIS A 514 -1.73 -5.43 12.80
C HIS A 514 -1.03 -4.25 12.12
N PRO A 515 -1.75 -3.51 11.23
CA PRO A 515 -1.14 -2.40 10.52
C PRO A 515 -0.82 -1.25 11.47
N GLU A 516 0.22 -0.49 11.15
CA GLU A 516 0.50 0.78 11.82
C GLU A 516 -0.52 1.82 11.36
N VAL A 517 -1.35 2.31 12.26
CA VAL A 517 -2.41 3.29 11.96
C VAL A 517 -2.05 4.70 12.43
N ARG A 518 -0.93 4.84 13.12
CA ARG A 518 -0.45 6.12 13.62
C ARG A 518 1.07 6.08 13.70
N PHE A 519 1.71 6.89 12.89
CA PHE A 519 3.17 6.98 12.86
C PHE A 519 3.72 7.80 14.03
N ILE A 520 4.87 7.41 14.52
CA ILE A 520 5.70 8.29 15.34
C ILE A 520 6.17 9.44 14.43
N MET A 521 6.05 10.68 14.94
CA MET A 521 6.37 11.87 14.16
C MET A 521 7.75 11.78 13.49
N GLY A 522 7.74 11.92 12.18
CA GLY A 522 8.92 11.83 11.33
C GLY A 522 9.25 10.42 10.81
N THR A 523 8.40 9.42 11.04
CA THR A 523 8.62 8.07 10.53
C THR A 523 8.42 8.04 9.00
N ASN A 524 9.32 7.36 8.31
CA ASN A 524 9.13 6.99 6.92
C ASN A 524 8.55 5.57 6.86
N SER A 525 7.36 5.40 6.29
CA SER A 525 6.62 4.12 6.26
C SER A 525 7.41 3.02 5.54
N ARG A 526 8.11 3.35 4.44
CA ARG A 526 8.85 2.38 3.63
C ARG A 526 10.09 1.81 4.32
N THR A 527 10.67 2.57 5.24
CA THR A 527 11.85 2.15 6.01
C THR A 527 11.53 1.78 7.45
N GLY A 528 10.38 2.19 7.98
CA GLY A 528 9.97 2.03 9.37
C GLY A 528 10.84 2.81 10.37
N LYS A 529 11.59 3.84 9.91
CA LYS A 529 12.56 4.59 10.71
C LYS A 529 12.26 6.08 10.70
N ILE A 530 12.74 6.80 11.72
CA ILE A 530 12.72 8.26 11.69
C ILE A 530 13.57 8.75 10.51
N HIS A 531 12.96 9.57 9.67
CA HIS A 531 13.63 10.14 8.51
C HIS A 531 14.60 11.24 8.89
N VAL A 532 15.74 11.32 8.20
CA VAL A 532 16.77 12.36 8.46
C VAL A 532 16.26 13.78 8.19
N GLY A 533 15.27 13.92 7.33
CA GLY A 533 14.60 15.18 6.98
C GLY A 533 13.34 15.46 7.81
N LYS A 534 13.10 14.74 8.91
CA LYS A 534 12.00 15.05 9.85
C LYS A 534 12.00 16.55 10.16
N THR A 535 10.86 17.18 9.96
CA THR A 535 10.67 18.62 10.20
C THR A 535 9.41 18.81 11.03
N LEU A 536 9.51 19.50 12.14
CA LEU A 536 8.36 19.90 12.96
C LEU A 536 7.90 21.30 12.58
N ALA A 537 6.64 21.64 12.90
CA ALA A 537 6.14 22.99 12.68
C ALA A 537 7.04 24.03 13.40
N GLY A 538 7.42 25.08 12.66
CA GLY A 538 8.38 26.11 13.08
C GLY A 538 9.86 25.75 12.81
N GLU A 539 10.16 24.60 12.22
CA GLU A 539 11.52 24.22 11.78
C GLU A 539 11.72 24.31 10.28
N GLU A 540 10.68 24.72 9.56
CA GLU A 540 10.69 24.82 8.12
C GLU A 540 11.77 25.80 7.64
N ARG A 541 12.50 25.38 6.63
CA ARG A 541 13.61 26.18 6.10
C ARG A 541 14.01 25.75 4.71
N ILE A 542 14.74 26.62 4.03
CA ILE A 542 15.35 26.35 2.73
C ILE A 542 16.85 26.56 2.89
N GLU A 543 17.64 25.53 2.62
CA GLU A 543 19.10 25.57 2.65
C GLU A 543 19.64 25.45 1.24
N ARG A 544 20.63 26.29 0.89
CA ARG A 544 21.28 26.25 -0.42
C ARG A 544 22.79 25.97 -0.27
N LYS A 545 23.27 24.99 -1.05
CA LYS A 545 24.71 24.66 -1.16
C LYS A 545 25.07 24.58 -2.65
N GLY A 546 25.50 25.71 -3.23
CA GLY A 546 25.70 25.82 -4.68
C GLY A 546 24.37 25.65 -5.43
N ASN A 547 24.29 24.71 -6.37
CA ASN A 547 23.08 24.33 -7.09
C ASN A 547 22.23 23.25 -6.38
N LYS A 548 22.58 22.84 -5.16
CA LYS A 548 21.75 21.93 -4.35
C LYS A 548 20.90 22.75 -3.40
N VAL A 549 19.60 22.51 -3.43
CA VAL A 549 18.61 23.19 -2.58
C VAL A 549 17.89 22.14 -1.74
N TYR A 550 17.95 22.29 -0.43
CA TYR A 550 17.24 21.45 0.53
C TYR A 550 16.08 22.23 1.12
N ILE A 551 14.87 21.68 0.98
CA ILE A 551 13.64 22.27 1.47
C ILE A 551 13.11 21.37 2.58
N TYR A 552 12.95 21.92 3.76
CA TYR A 552 12.37 21.25 4.91
C TYR A 552 10.97 21.83 5.11
N ALA A 553 9.96 21.02 4.82
CA ALA A 553 8.58 21.45 4.74
C ALA A 553 7.66 20.64 5.66
N THR A 554 6.56 21.26 6.08
CA THR A 554 5.51 20.61 6.87
C THR A 554 4.15 20.73 6.17
N MET A 555 3.31 19.73 6.42
CA MET A 555 1.91 19.71 6.02
C MET A 555 1.04 19.58 7.27
N VAL A 556 0.02 20.41 7.33
CA VAL A 556 -1.03 20.37 8.34
C VAL A 556 -2.31 20.87 7.69
N ARG A 557 -3.47 20.52 8.20
CA ARG A 557 -4.74 21.00 7.63
C ARG A 557 -4.71 22.47 7.30
N SER A 558 -5.10 22.81 6.07
CA SER A 558 -5.09 24.14 5.44
C SER A 558 -3.74 24.77 5.13
N HIS A 559 -2.61 24.18 5.48
CA HIS A 559 -1.30 24.78 5.23
C HIS A 559 -0.24 23.78 4.76
N ILE A 560 0.59 24.24 3.82
CA ILE A 560 1.88 23.62 3.48
C ILE A 560 2.94 24.71 3.73
N ASN A 561 3.86 24.46 4.64
CA ASN A 561 4.91 25.44 4.95
C ASN A 561 6.28 24.94 4.47
N PRO A 562 7.11 25.80 3.83
CA PRO A 562 6.82 27.19 3.45
C PRO A 562 5.85 27.28 2.26
N GLU A 563 4.99 28.30 2.22
CA GLU A 563 4.04 28.56 1.11
C GLU A 563 4.71 29.13 -0.15
N ARG A 564 5.95 29.58 -0.04
CA ARG A 564 6.73 30.14 -1.17
C ARG A 564 8.13 29.57 -1.18
N ILE A 565 8.46 28.94 -2.27
CA ILE A 565 9.77 28.34 -2.50
C ILE A 565 10.37 28.99 -3.73
N THR A 566 11.58 29.56 -3.63
CA THR A 566 12.29 30.11 -4.77
C THR A 566 13.58 29.36 -5.01
N VAL A 567 13.73 28.87 -6.24
CA VAL A 567 14.91 28.14 -6.72
C VAL A 567 15.38 28.72 -8.06
N ASN A 568 16.58 28.36 -8.48
CA ASN A 568 17.08 28.72 -9.79
C ASN A 568 16.88 27.58 -10.78
N LYS A 569 16.70 27.91 -12.05
CA LYS A 569 16.71 26.92 -13.13
C LYS A 569 18.03 26.16 -13.13
N GLY A 570 17.94 24.83 -13.13
CA GLY A 570 19.07 23.90 -13.02
C GLY A 570 19.46 23.52 -11.59
N ASP A 571 18.75 24.01 -10.58
CA ASP A 571 18.95 23.55 -9.20
C ASP A 571 18.49 22.09 -9.04
N ASN A 572 19.28 21.32 -8.28
CA ASN A 572 18.88 20.01 -7.79
C ASN A 572 18.18 20.19 -6.44
N VAL A 573 16.90 19.98 -6.43
CA VAL A 573 16.04 20.19 -5.26
C VAL A 573 15.79 18.87 -4.56
N THR A 574 16.08 18.84 -3.26
CA THR A 574 15.69 17.78 -2.32
C THR A 574 14.67 18.39 -1.35
N MET A 575 13.45 17.92 -1.40
CA MET A 575 12.37 18.35 -0.52
C MET A 575 12.05 17.24 0.48
N TYR A 576 12.16 17.55 1.76
CA TYR A 576 11.69 16.73 2.87
C TYR A 576 10.34 17.27 3.30
N LEU A 577 9.34 16.41 3.31
CA LEU A 577 7.97 16.77 3.59
C LEU A 577 7.45 15.93 4.75
N THR A 578 7.02 16.58 5.83
CA THR A 578 6.48 15.91 7.03
C THR A 578 5.01 16.29 7.22
N ASN A 579 4.13 15.30 7.28
CA ASN A 579 2.78 15.49 7.77
C ASN A 579 2.82 15.57 9.30
N VAL A 580 2.61 16.77 9.85
CA VAL A 580 2.71 17.02 11.30
C VAL A 580 1.41 16.76 12.05
N GLU A 581 0.43 16.15 11.41
CA GLU A 581 -0.79 15.68 12.06
C GLU A 581 -0.53 14.41 12.88
N ARG A 582 -1.37 14.20 13.90
CA ARG A 582 -1.47 12.93 14.64
C ARG A 582 -2.90 12.43 14.76
N ALA A 583 -3.83 13.19 14.23
CA ALA A 583 -5.20 12.75 14.14
C ALA A 583 -5.29 11.54 13.20
N GLN A 584 -6.08 10.57 13.61
CA GLN A 584 -6.30 9.38 12.79
C GLN A 584 -6.93 9.80 11.45
N ASP A 585 -6.46 9.19 10.36
CA ASP A 585 -6.98 9.38 9.01
C ASP A 585 -6.85 10.82 8.44
N GLU A 586 -5.94 11.64 8.96
CA GLU A 586 -5.60 12.95 8.39
C GLU A 586 -4.43 12.85 7.41
N THR A 587 -4.67 12.11 6.34
CA THR A 587 -3.73 11.96 5.22
C THR A 587 -3.69 13.24 4.39
N HIS A 588 -2.51 13.62 3.95
CA HIS A 588 -2.29 14.72 3.00
C HIS A 588 -1.59 14.24 1.76
N GLY A 589 -2.17 14.54 0.60
CA GLY A 589 -1.48 14.37 -0.68
C GLY A 589 -0.63 15.59 -1.01
N PHE A 590 0.38 15.43 -1.86
CA PHE A 590 1.22 16.54 -2.31
C PHE A 590 1.59 16.39 -3.79
N THR A 591 1.41 17.45 -4.55
CA THR A 591 1.85 17.53 -5.93
C THR A 591 2.46 18.91 -6.24
N ILE A 592 3.32 18.98 -7.22
CA ILE A 592 3.79 20.22 -7.84
C ILE A 592 3.42 20.14 -9.32
N ASP A 593 2.67 21.11 -9.81
CA ASP A 593 2.25 21.17 -11.20
C ASP A 593 3.44 21.10 -12.17
N HIS A 594 3.29 20.34 -13.25
CA HIS A 594 4.27 20.18 -14.33
C HIS A 594 5.61 19.53 -13.93
N GLN A 595 5.76 19.04 -12.68
CA GLN A 595 7.00 18.44 -12.19
C GLN A 595 6.95 16.91 -12.09
N ASN A 596 5.82 16.30 -12.44
CA ASN A 596 5.58 14.85 -12.28
C ASN A 596 5.91 14.35 -10.85
N ILE A 597 5.47 15.12 -9.88
CA ILE A 597 5.63 14.86 -8.46
C ILE A 597 4.26 14.59 -7.87
N HIS A 598 4.16 13.48 -7.18
CA HIS A 598 2.98 13.15 -6.40
C HIS A 598 3.39 12.25 -5.21
N THR A 599 2.81 12.48 -4.04
CA THR A 599 2.97 11.59 -2.89
C THR A 599 1.80 11.75 -1.96
N SER A 600 1.59 10.76 -1.09
CA SER A 600 0.62 10.78 -0.01
C SER A 600 1.35 10.49 1.29
N LEU A 601 1.00 11.21 2.35
CA LEU A 601 1.63 11.09 3.67
C LEU A 601 0.56 10.87 4.72
N GLU A 602 0.70 9.78 5.44
CA GLU A 602 -0.09 9.50 6.63
C GLU A 602 0.32 10.41 7.81
N PRO A 603 -0.53 10.56 8.84
CA PRO A 603 -0.20 11.36 10.02
C PRO A 603 1.14 10.98 10.66
N GLY A 604 2.02 11.95 10.82
CA GLY A 604 3.37 11.76 11.37
C GLY A 604 4.42 11.30 10.37
N GLU A 605 4.04 10.99 9.14
CA GLU A 605 4.97 10.48 8.14
C GLU A 605 5.88 11.57 7.56
N THR A 606 7.13 11.19 7.23
CA THR A 606 8.07 12.03 6.48
C THR A 606 8.55 11.29 5.23
N THR A 607 8.47 11.98 4.09
CA THR A 607 9.00 11.50 2.80
C THR A 607 10.03 12.45 2.21
N GLN A 608 10.77 11.98 1.21
CA GLN A 608 11.72 12.75 0.42
C GLN A 608 11.34 12.74 -1.06
N ILE A 609 11.39 13.91 -1.66
CA ILE A 609 11.16 14.12 -3.09
C ILE A 609 12.40 14.78 -3.67
N ASP A 610 12.96 14.21 -4.73
CA ASP A 610 14.08 14.80 -5.47
C ASP A 610 13.63 15.14 -6.90
N PHE A 611 13.97 16.35 -7.36
CA PHE A 611 13.73 16.78 -8.74
C PHE A 611 14.76 17.83 -9.17
N VAL A 612 14.87 18.04 -10.48
CA VAL A 612 15.65 19.14 -11.06
C VAL A 612 14.67 20.23 -11.47
N ALA A 613 14.91 21.47 -11.03
CA ALA A 613 14.12 22.62 -11.42
C ALA A 613 14.54 23.11 -12.83
N ASP A 614 14.23 22.34 -13.86
CA ASP A 614 14.72 22.54 -15.22
C ASP A 614 13.82 23.46 -16.07
N ILE A 615 12.59 23.72 -15.62
CA ILE A 615 11.60 24.55 -16.28
C ILE A 615 11.45 25.87 -15.52
N GLU A 616 11.75 27.00 -16.19
CA GLU A 616 11.50 28.32 -15.63
C GLU A 616 9.98 28.60 -15.53
N GLY A 617 9.55 29.18 -14.41
CA GLY A 617 8.15 29.57 -14.24
C GLY A 617 7.70 29.62 -12.79
N VAL A 618 6.40 29.74 -12.62
CA VAL A 618 5.71 29.69 -11.32
C VAL A 618 4.79 28.48 -11.32
N PHE A 619 5.02 27.58 -10.41
CA PHE A 619 4.30 26.31 -10.32
C PHE A 619 3.57 26.23 -8.98
N PRO A 620 2.24 26.12 -8.96
CA PRO A 620 1.55 25.84 -7.73
C PRO A 620 1.90 24.42 -7.23
N TYR A 621 1.95 24.25 -5.92
CA TYR A 621 1.92 22.97 -5.25
C TYR A 621 0.78 22.98 -4.23
N TYR A 622 0.15 21.83 -4.04
CA TYR A 622 -1.07 21.76 -3.24
C TYR A 622 -1.32 20.35 -2.70
N CYS A 623 -2.23 20.28 -1.74
CA CYS A 623 -2.75 19.03 -1.23
C CYS A 623 -3.70 18.39 -2.24
N THR A 624 -3.55 17.08 -2.49
CA THR A 624 -4.41 16.31 -3.40
C THR A 624 -5.48 15.49 -2.69
N GLU A 625 -5.42 15.38 -1.34
CA GLU A 625 -6.38 14.68 -0.51
C GLU A 625 -7.34 15.68 0.16
N PHE A 626 -8.64 15.45 0.06
CA PHE A 626 -9.64 16.36 0.66
C PHE A 626 -9.64 16.24 2.19
N CYS A 627 -8.72 16.93 2.84
CA CYS A 627 -8.39 16.81 4.26
C CYS A 627 -9.16 17.75 5.19
N SER A 628 -9.75 18.84 4.70
CA SER A 628 -10.46 19.82 5.54
C SER A 628 -11.37 20.73 4.74
N ALA A 629 -12.16 21.57 5.41
CA ALA A 629 -12.98 22.61 4.76
C ALA A 629 -12.15 23.66 4.00
N LEU A 630 -10.88 23.84 4.41
CA LEU A 630 -9.91 24.74 3.76
C LEU A 630 -8.88 23.96 2.93
N HIS A 631 -9.28 22.82 2.36
CA HIS A 631 -8.42 21.99 1.54
C HIS A 631 -7.87 22.74 0.31
N ILE A 632 -8.70 23.57 -0.34
CA ILE A 632 -8.31 24.32 -1.55
C ILE A 632 -7.28 25.39 -1.23
N GLU A 633 -7.29 25.94 -0.02
CA GLU A 633 -6.32 26.92 0.46
C GLU A 633 -4.99 26.28 0.88
N MET A 634 -4.93 24.96 0.99
CA MET A 634 -3.71 24.22 1.33
C MET A 634 -2.79 24.11 0.12
N MET A 635 -2.13 25.23 -0.23
CA MET A 635 -1.31 25.36 -1.42
C MET A 635 -0.14 26.34 -1.22
N GLY A 636 0.79 26.34 -2.15
CA GLY A 636 1.90 27.28 -2.22
C GLY A 636 2.44 27.40 -3.64
N TYR A 637 3.55 28.13 -3.81
CA TYR A 637 4.18 28.36 -5.10
C TYR A 637 5.67 28.02 -5.11
N LEU A 638 6.07 27.19 -6.07
CA LEU A 638 7.46 27.01 -6.48
C LEU A 638 7.79 28.01 -7.59
N LEU A 639 8.71 28.91 -7.32
CA LEU A 639 9.19 29.93 -8.26
C LEU A 639 10.56 29.52 -8.77
N VAL A 640 10.65 29.17 -10.04
CA VAL A 640 11.90 28.79 -10.70
C VAL A 640 12.39 29.97 -11.56
N LYS A 641 13.49 30.58 -11.15
CA LYS A 641 14.09 31.73 -11.84
C LYS A 641 15.26 31.29 -12.70
N ASP A 642 15.39 31.91 -13.90
CA ASP A 642 16.63 31.83 -14.66
C ASP A 642 17.64 32.84 -14.06
N PRO A 643 18.76 32.41 -13.49
CA PRO A 643 19.73 33.31 -12.86
C PRO A 643 20.39 34.28 -13.85
N ASN A 644 20.27 34.03 -15.16
CA ASN A 644 20.83 34.86 -16.23
C ASN A 644 19.86 35.94 -16.74
N LYS A 645 18.61 35.93 -16.26
CA LYS A 645 17.59 36.89 -16.64
C LYS A 645 17.40 37.95 -15.56
N ASN A 646 17.26 39.21 -16.00
CA ASN A 646 16.81 40.28 -15.12
C ASN A 646 15.27 40.34 -15.15
N TYR A 647 14.63 40.07 -14.02
CA TYR A 647 13.18 40.18 -13.89
C TYR A 647 12.80 41.57 -13.37
N GLU A 648 12.93 42.58 -14.20
CA GLU A 648 12.33 43.86 -13.90
C GLU A 648 10.81 43.77 -14.05
N TRP A 649 10.15 43.63 -12.92
CA TRP A 649 8.70 43.65 -12.91
C TRP A 649 8.20 45.08 -12.69
N ILE A 650 7.88 45.77 -13.77
CA ILE A 650 7.17 47.03 -13.72
C ILE A 650 5.68 46.69 -13.77
N GLN A 651 5.00 46.78 -12.63
CA GLN A 651 3.55 46.77 -12.59
C GLN A 651 3.02 48.04 -13.30
N LYS A 652 2.85 47.98 -14.59
CA LYS A 652 1.90 48.87 -15.28
C LYS A 652 0.53 48.33 -14.87
N LEU A 653 0.05 48.76 -13.70
CA LEU A 653 -1.36 48.70 -13.41
C LEU A 653 -2.07 49.32 -14.59
N LYS A 654 -2.75 48.55 -15.44
CA LYS A 654 -3.85 49.03 -16.24
C LYS A 654 -4.90 49.49 -15.25
N MET A 655 -4.69 50.64 -14.64
CA MET A 655 -5.74 51.34 -13.96
C MET A 655 -6.82 51.53 -15.01
N LYS A 656 -7.91 50.81 -14.94
CA LYS A 656 -9.15 51.18 -15.61
C LYS A 656 -9.27 52.65 -15.38
N SER A 657 -9.70 53.39 -16.39
CA SER A 657 -9.84 54.86 -16.39
C SER A 657 -10.58 55.35 -15.14
N LEU A 658 -9.83 55.43 -14.01
CA LEU A 658 -10.32 56.01 -12.77
C LEU A 658 -10.36 57.52 -12.95
N SER A 659 -11.39 58.12 -12.44
CA SER A 659 -11.44 59.59 -12.36
C SER A 659 -10.33 60.11 -11.43
N ALA A 660 -9.89 61.35 -11.60
CA ALA A 660 -8.88 61.95 -10.73
C ALA A 660 -9.24 61.86 -9.25
N LYS A 661 -10.53 61.92 -8.90
CA LYS A 661 -11.01 61.77 -7.51
C LYS A 661 -10.88 60.34 -6.99
N GLU A 662 -11.06 59.35 -7.84
CA GLU A 662 -10.90 57.93 -7.49
C GLU A 662 -9.42 57.58 -7.33
N LEU A 663 -8.55 58.11 -8.20
CA LEU A 663 -7.08 57.95 -8.08
C LEU A 663 -6.58 58.56 -6.75
N GLU A 664 -7.05 59.74 -6.41
CA GLU A 664 -6.70 60.43 -5.16
C GLU A 664 -7.15 59.61 -3.92
N LEU A 665 -8.34 59.03 -4.00
CA LEU A 665 -8.85 58.16 -2.91
C LEU A 665 -8.02 56.89 -2.77
N GLU A 666 -7.66 56.25 -3.88
CA GLU A 666 -6.84 55.02 -3.89
C GLU A 666 -5.43 55.31 -3.37
N TYR A 667 -4.80 56.39 -3.78
CA TYR A 667 -3.49 56.85 -3.28
C TYR A 667 -3.51 56.99 -1.73
N LYS A 668 -4.53 57.65 -1.17
CA LYS A 668 -4.68 57.81 0.27
C LYS A 668 -4.89 56.52 1.01
N LYS A 669 -5.62 55.55 0.44
CA LYS A 669 -5.81 54.21 1.02
C LYS A 669 -4.51 53.46 1.09
N ILE A 670 -3.73 53.46 0.02
CA ILE A 670 -2.44 52.77 -0.06
C ILE A 670 -1.46 53.36 0.96
N ILE A 671 -1.36 54.69 1.05
CA ILE A 671 -0.52 55.34 2.07
C ILE A 671 -0.93 54.91 3.48
N ALA A 672 -2.21 54.96 3.81
CA ALA A 672 -2.69 54.56 5.14
C ALA A 672 -2.36 53.08 5.45
N SER A 673 -2.46 52.20 4.47
CA SER A 673 -2.06 50.77 4.62
C SER A 673 -0.55 50.65 4.82
N ASN A 674 0.27 51.36 4.06
CA ASN A 674 1.72 51.38 4.17
C ASN A 674 2.17 51.89 5.55
N GLU A 675 1.57 53.00 6.03
CA GLU A 675 1.85 53.56 7.36
C GLU A 675 1.49 52.55 8.52
N ALA A 676 0.37 51.86 8.36
CA ALA A 676 -0.03 50.85 9.37
C ALA A 676 0.96 49.67 9.39
N THR A 677 1.39 49.21 8.22
CA THR A 677 2.38 48.12 8.08
C THR A 677 3.74 48.55 8.59
N ASP A 678 4.16 49.78 8.33
CA ASP A 678 5.42 50.35 8.81
C ASP A 678 5.50 50.29 10.35
N LYS A 679 4.43 50.67 11.04
CA LYS A 679 4.35 50.60 12.52
C LYS A 679 4.58 49.16 13.04
N VAL A 680 4.04 48.17 12.36
CA VAL A 680 4.25 46.75 12.70
C VAL A 680 5.72 46.40 12.49
N ILE A 681 6.34 46.76 11.41
CA ILE A 681 7.76 46.51 11.13
C ILE A 681 8.65 47.14 12.18
N GLN A 682 8.38 48.39 12.55
CA GLN A 682 9.12 49.12 13.58
C GLN A 682 9.01 48.40 14.94
N SER A 683 7.82 47.93 15.31
CA SER A 683 7.59 47.15 16.54
C SER A 683 8.37 45.83 16.51
N LEU A 684 8.46 45.15 15.37
CA LEU A 684 9.26 43.94 15.22
C LEU A 684 10.77 44.21 15.41
N PHE A 685 11.28 45.26 14.82
CA PHE A 685 12.69 45.66 14.99
C PHE A 685 13.00 46.00 16.43
N LEU A 686 12.14 46.77 17.10
CA LEU A 686 12.31 47.10 18.51
C LEU A 686 12.35 45.82 19.38
N PHE A 687 11.44 44.91 19.17
CA PHE A 687 11.44 43.62 19.88
C PHE A 687 12.75 42.84 19.66
N LEU A 688 13.21 42.75 18.44
CA LEU A 688 14.46 42.03 18.10
C LEU A 688 15.68 42.67 18.78
N GLU A 689 15.75 44.01 18.79
CA GLU A 689 16.84 44.75 19.47
C GLU A 689 16.80 44.56 20.98
N GLU A 690 15.61 44.69 21.63
CA GLU A 690 15.44 44.45 23.07
C GLU A 690 15.87 43.05 23.50
N LYS A 691 15.59 42.03 22.69
CA LYS A 691 15.98 40.64 22.97
C LYS A 691 17.40 40.31 22.51
N ASN A 692 18.20 41.30 22.07
CA ASN A 692 19.62 41.19 21.70
C ASN A 692 19.89 40.10 20.65
N TYR A 693 19.18 40.17 19.52
CA TYR A 693 19.24 39.21 18.40
C TYR A 693 20.65 38.96 17.87
N THR A 694 21.58 39.89 18.06
CA THR A 694 22.93 39.84 17.48
C THR A 694 23.78 38.65 17.98
N LYS A 695 23.36 38.02 19.09
CA LYS A 695 23.99 36.81 19.63
C LYS A 695 23.72 35.56 18.81
N TYR A 696 22.70 35.59 17.94
CA TYR A 696 22.23 34.45 17.18
C TYR A 696 22.48 34.69 15.69
N ILE A 697 23.49 34.01 15.12
CA ILE A 697 23.98 34.30 13.77
C ILE A 697 22.91 34.20 12.67
N THR A 698 22.04 33.20 12.74
CA THR A 698 20.95 33.01 11.76
C THR A 698 19.90 34.11 11.88
N VAL A 699 19.53 34.49 13.10
CA VAL A 699 18.60 35.59 13.36
C VAL A 699 19.21 36.92 12.89
N LYS A 700 20.49 37.14 13.18
CA LYS A 700 21.21 38.35 12.71
C LYS A 700 21.17 38.47 11.18
N ASN A 701 21.37 37.38 10.44
CA ASN A 701 21.32 37.39 8.97
C ASN A 701 19.94 37.77 8.46
N LEU A 702 18.86 37.21 9.05
CA LEU A 702 17.48 37.55 8.71
C LEU A 702 17.15 39.03 9.01
N VAL A 703 17.60 39.54 10.15
CA VAL A 703 17.42 40.95 10.50
C VAL A 703 18.20 41.85 9.57
N THR A 704 19.41 41.46 9.16
CA THR A 704 20.19 42.24 8.16
C THR A 704 19.45 42.31 6.83
N ASP A 705 18.96 41.16 6.32
CA ASP A 705 18.14 41.11 5.11
C ASP A 705 16.88 42.00 5.23
N ALA A 706 16.18 41.94 6.36
CA ALA A 706 15.01 42.79 6.62
C ALA A 706 15.37 44.27 6.58
N LYS A 707 16.48 44.70 7.21
CA LYS A 707 16.95 46.10 7.22
C LYS A 707 17.36 46.54 5.83
N ASP A 708 18.01 45.69 5.03
CA ASP A 708 18.39 45.99 3.64
C ASP A 708 17.17 46.19 2.72
N GLN A 709 16.12 45.40 2.94
CA GLN A 709 14.85 45.62 2.20
C GLN A 709 14.15 46.91 2.66
N TYR A 710 14.16 47.17 3.98
CA TYR A 710 13.56 48.37 4.56
C TYR A 710 14.21 49.65 4.06
N ALA A 711 15.51 49.69 3.92
CA ALA A 711 16.24 50.86 3.42
C ALA A 711 15.81 51.27 1.99
N LYS A 712 15.27 50.36 1.19
CA LYS A 712 14.74 50.69 -0.14
C LYS A 712 13.43 51.44 -0.08
N ILE A 713 12.68 51.34 1.01
CA ILE A 713 11.39 52.02 1.18
C ILE A 713 11.52 53.55 1.14
N ASP A 714 12.55 54.10 1.78
CA ASP A 714 12.74 55.55 1.87
C ASP A 714 12.96 56.16 0.49
N LEU A 715 13.72 55.49 -0.39
CA LEU A 715 13.94 55.92 -1.76
C LEU A 715 12.64 55.98 -2.57
N GLU A 716 11.79 54.97 -2.41
CA GLU A 716 10.51 54.90 -3.10
C GLU A 716 9.49 55.92 -2.54
N ARG A 717 9.55 56.20 -1.23
CA ARG A 717 8.76 57.30 -0.61
C ARG A 717 9.08 58.66 -1.20
N GLU A 718 10.38 58.99 -1.40
CA GLU A 718 10.79 60.21 -2.06
C GLU A 718 10.24 60.31 -3.49
N LYS A 719 10.31 59.23 -4.27
CA LYS A 719 9.75 59.14 -5.61
C LYS A 719 8.23 59.32 -5.61
N SER A 720 7.52 58.66 -4.66
CA SER A 720 6.07 58.80 -4.51
C SER A 720 5.68 60.26 -4.23
N ALA A 721 6.31 60.87 -3.24
CA ALA A 721 6.07 62.26 -2.85
C ALA A 721 6.35 63.24 -4.03
N LYS A 722 7.44 63.04 -4.77
CA LYS A 722 7.78 63.83 -5.93
C LYS A 722 6.72 63.68 -7.05
N ALA A 723 6.31 62.44 -7.38
CA ALA A 723 5.29 62.19 -8.38
C ALA A 723 3.94 62.85 -7.98
N TYR A 724 3.55 62.72 -6.73
CA TYR A 724 2.33 63.32 -6.20
C TYR A 724 2.39 64.86 -6.29
N SER A 725 3.51 65.50 -5.89
CA SER A 725 3.69 66.97 -6.01
C SER A 725 3.66 67.48 -7.45
N GLN A 726 3.94 66.61 -8.40
CA GLN A 726 3.87 66.91 -9.86
C GLN A 726 2.49 66.59 -10.45
N ASN A 727 1.50 66.31 -9.61
CA ASN A 727 0.15 65.88 -9.98
C ASN A 727 0.10 64.63 -10.85
N ASN A 728 1.12 63.76 -10.74
CA ASN A 728 1.18 62.43 -11.38
C ASN A 728 0.79 61.35 -10.40
N ILE A 729 -0.52 61.30 -10.10
CA ILE A 729 -1.08 60.42 -9.06
C ILE A 729 -0.90 58.95 -9.43
N GLU A 730 -0.97 58.63 -10.73
CA GLU A 730 -0.76 57.24 -11.19
C GLU A 730 0.65 56.73 -10.86
N ASN A 731 1.68 57.51 -11.10
CA ASN A 731 3.05 57.17 -10.73
C ASN A 731 3.25 57.16 -9.21
N ALA A 732 2.60 58.09 -8.50
CA ALA A 732 2.64 58.07 -7.03
C ALA A 732 2.06 56.75 -6.47
N ILE A 733 0.93 56.31 -6.99
CA ILE A 733 0.34 54.96 -6.62
C ILE A 733 1.30 53.84 -6.98
N LEU A 734 1.99 53.93 -8.12
CA LEU A 734 2.96 52.89 -8.50
C LEU A 734 4.10 52.79 -7.48
N PHE A 735 4.67 53.90 -7.05
CA PHE A 735 5.72 53.93 -6.05
C PHE A 735 5.22 53.45 -4.67
N GLU A 736 4.00 53.81 -4.27
CA GLU A 736 3.40 53.30 -3.03
C GLU A 736 3.20 51.74 -3.06
N ASN A 737 2.83 51.18 -4.19
CA ASN A 737 2.78 49.74 -4.37
C ASN A 737 4.17 49.07 -4.31
N MET A 738 5.21 49.73 -4.79
CA MET A 738 6.60 49.26 -4.62
C MET A 738 7.02 49.31 -3.14
N ILE A 739 6.66 50.37 -2.42
CA ILE A 739 6.84 50.45 -0.95
C ILE A 739 6.18 49.26 -0.26
N TRP A 740 4.92 48.96 -0.63
CA TRP A 740 4.20 47.80 -0.13
C TRP A 740 4.94 46.49 -0.34
N GLN A 741 5.53 46.28 -1.53
CA GLN A 741 6.31 45.07 -1.83
C GLN A 741 7.58 44.94 -0.95
N TYR A 742 8.29 46.06 -0.71
CA TYR A 742 9.43 46.06 0.20
C TYR A 742 9.01 45.83 1.65
N MET A 743 7.88 46.40 2.07
CA MET A 743 7.33 46.19 3.41
C MET A 743 6.96 44.74 3.67
N ILE A 744 6.31 44.04 2.71
CA ILE A 744 5.98 42.63 2.83
C ILE A 744 7.26 41.82 3.01
N LYS A 745 8.28 42.00 2.20
CA LYS A 745 9.57 41.33 2.29
C LYS A 745 10.26 41.58 3.63
N THR A 746 10.27 42.83 4.07
CA THR A 746 10.83 43.23 5.37
C THR A 746 10.09 42.56 6.53
N ALA A 747 8.77 42.61 6.51
CA ALA A 747 7.94 41.99 7.53
C ALA A 747 8.13 40.47 7.60
N ASP A 748 8.19 39.80 6.43
CA ASP A 748 8.44 38.36 6.38
C ASP A 748 9.76 37.99 7.04
N SER A 749 10.87 38.64 6.63
CA SER A 749 12.18 38.39 7.22
C SER A 749 12.25 38.74 8.71
N ALA A 750 11.60 39.84 9.14
CA ALA A 750 11.57 40.25 10.54
C ALA A 750 10.70 39.31 11.44
N ILE A 751 9.58 38.82 10.93
CA ILE A 751 8.73 37.83 11.63
C ILE A 751 9.49 36.53 11.79
N ARG A 752 10.11 36.03 10.74
CA ARG A 752 10.93 34.81 10.79
C ARG A 752 12.10 34.95 11.75
N ALA A 753 12.75 36.12 11.77
CA ALA A 753 13.79 36.42 12.74
C ALA A 753 13.26 36.42 14.18
N LYS A 754 12.07 36.99 14.42
CA LYS A 754 11.39 36.96 15.71
C LYS A 754 11.09 35.53 16.16
N ASP A 755 10.46 34.74 15.31
CA ASP A 755 10.06 33.38 15.63
C ASP A 755 11.27 32.50 15.95
N LEU A 756 12.34 32.60 15.16
CA LEU A 756 13.59 31.88 15.41
C LEU A 756 14.31 32.37 16.70
N LEU A 757 14.26 33.66 16.98
CA LEU A 757 14.81 34.22 18.22
C LEU A 757 14.04 33.69 19.43
N ILE A 758 12.72 33.74 19.38
CA ILE A 758 11.85 33.22 20.47
C ILE A 758 12.16 31.72 20.68
N SER A 759 12.21 30.91 19.66
CA SER A 759 12.55 29.48 19.77
C SER A 759 13.95 29.26 20.39
N SER A 760 14.87 30.19 20.19
CA SER A 760 16.24 30.11 20.75
C SER A 760 16.34 30.56 22.20
N ILE A 761 15.47 31.46 22.68
CA ILE A 761 15.53 32.00 24.04
C ILE A 761 14.43 31.44 24.96
N ALA A 762 13.31 31.05 24.43
CA ALA A 762 12.16 30.53 25.16
C ALA A 762 12.30 29.00 25.33
N THR A 763 13.25 28.57 26.15
CA THR A 763 13.42 27.13 26.47
C THR A 763 12.95 26.87 27.91
N PRO A 764 11.99 25.93 28.10
CA PRO A 764 11.58 25.56 29.44
C PRO A 764 12.74 25.06 30.29
N LYS A 765 12.86 25.58 31.51
CA LYS A 765 13.93 25.17 32.46
C LYS A 765 13.59 23.87 33.16
N SER A 766 12.32 23.64 33.49
CA SER A 766 11.89 22.42 34.16
C SER A 766 11.86 21.23 33.19
N GLN A 767 12.19 20.05 33.68
CA GLN A 767 12.18 18.84 32.87
C GLN A 767 10.77 18.44 32.43
N ALA A 768 9.75 18.74 33.25
CA ALA A 768 8.35 18.48 32.95
C ALA A 768 7.87 19.37 31.80
N ALA A 769 8.12 20.69 31.86
CA ALA A 769 7.75 21.61 30.80
C ALA A 769 8.50 21.33 29.47
N LYS A 770 9.78 20.90 29.55
CA LYS A 770 10.52 20.45 28.34
C LYS A 770 9.87 19.24 27.69
N LYS A 771 9.44 18.24 28.48
CA LYS A 771 8.70 17.09 27.95
C LYS A 771 7.36 17.51 27.37
N GLY A 772 6.69 18.48 28.02
CA GLY A 772 5.45 19.03 27.52
C GLY A 772 5.60 19.79 26.21
N GLU A 773 6.68 20.57 26.04
CA GLU A 773 7.02 21.20 24.75
C GLU A 773 7.21 20.16 23.65
N ILE A 774 7.98 19.11 23.93
CA ILE A 774 8.20 18.01 22.99
C ILE A 774 6.86 17.32 22.65
N ALA A 775 6.06 16.99 23.67
CA ALA A 775 4.76 16.38 23.47
C ALA A 775 3.80 17.28 22.68
N PHE A 776 3.83 18.60 22.90
CA PHE A 776 3.05 19.58 22.13
C PHE A 776 3.45 19.61 20.65
N ARG A 777 4.75 19.59 20.36
CA ARG A 777 5.26 19.61 18.97
C ARG A 777 5.09 18.26 18.27
N GLU A 778 5.50 17.17 18.89
CA GLU A 778 5.37 15.82 18.34
C GLU A 778 3.93 15.29 18.39
N GLY A 779 3.09 15.93 19.19
CA GLY A 779 1.65 15.70 19.27
C GLY A 779 0.84 16.38 18.16
N GLY A 780 1.48 17.09 17.23
CA GLY A 780 0.81 17.79 16.14
C GLY A 780 0.15 19.10 16.53
N CYS A 781 0.17 19.50 17.83
CA CYS A 781 -0.51 20.71 18.31
C CYS A 781 0.07 21.99 17.70
N SER A 782 1.40 22.04 17.53
CA SER A 782 2.12 23.19 16.96
C SER A 782 1.77 23.44 15.48
N GLY A 783 1.17 22.49 14.79
CA GLY A 783 0.69 22.67 13.43
C GLY A 783 -0.43 23.70 13.30
N CYS A 784 -1.34 23.74 14.31
CA CYS A 784 -2.47 24.67 14.34
C CYS A 784 -2.32 25.79 15.37
N HIS A 785 -1.55 25.56 16.43
CA HIS A 785 -1.38 26.52 17.54
C HIS A 785 0.04 27.08 17.58
N VAL A 786 0.18 28.34 17.29
CA VAL A 786 1.44 29.10 17.45
C VAL A 786 1.33 29.92 18.73
N ILE A 787 2.25 29.71 19.68
CA ILE A 787 2.24 30.42 20.94
C ILE A 787 2.49 31.92 20.71
N GLY A 788 1.67 32.77 21.33
CA GLY A 788 1.73 34.21 21.18
C GLY A 788 1.08 34.77 19.89
N LYS A 789 0.41 33.90 19.13
CA LYS A 789 -0.18 34.30 17.84
C LYS A 789 -1.43 33.46 17.51
N ILE A 790 -2.44 34.11 16.92
CA ILE A 790 -3.57 33.43 16.30
C ILE A 790 -3.09 32.87 14.94
N SER A 791 -3.32 31.58 14.72
CA SER A 791 -3.02 30.85 13.51
C SER A 791 -4.28 30.12 13.02
N SER A 792 -4.18 28.91 12.52
CA SER A 792 -5.36 28.05 12.23
C SER A 792 -6.13 27.67 13.50
N GLY A 793 -5.49 27.81 14.66
CA GLY A 793 -6.09 27.68 15.98
C GLY A 793 -5.85 28.92 16.85
N PRO A 794 -6.49 29.01 18.01
CA PRO A 794 -6.31 30.13 18.94
C PRO A 794 -4.88 30.16 19.53
N ASP A 795 -4.42 31.36 19.86
CA ASP A 795 -3.27 31.50 20.75
C ASP A 795 -3.55 30.86 22.12
N LEU A 796 -2.60 30.11 22.64
CA LEU A 796 -2.71 29.37 23.89
C LEU A 796 -2.14 30.07 25.11
N ILE A 797 -1.57 31.29 24.98
CA ILE A 797 -1.20 32.09 26.15
C ILE A 797 -2.46 32.34 26.99
N GLY A 798 -2.39 32.05 28.28
CA GLY A 798 -3.50 32.19 29.21
C GLY A 798 -4.59 31.12 29.12
N VAL A 799 -4.37 30.04 28.35
CA VAL A 799 -5.37 28.97 28.16
C VAL A 799 -5.81 28.37 29.50
N LEU A 800 -4.89 28.22 30.45
CA LEU A 800 -5.19 27.69 31.79
C LEU A 800 -5.92 28.70 32.71
N LYS A 801 -6.21 29.92 32.25
CA LYS A 801 -6.95 30.95 32.99
C LYS A 801 -8.36 31.19 32.42
N ARG A 802 -8.69 30.56 31.28
CA ARG A 802 -9.95 30.82 30.54
C ARG A 802 -11.17 30.08 31.11
N HIS A 803 -10.96 29.06 31.91
CA HIS A 803 -12.06 28.25 32.50
C HIS A 803 -11.91 28.02 34.00
N ARG A 804 -13.04 27.83 34.71
CA ARG A 804 -13.02 27.23 36.05
C ARG A 804 -12.47 25.81 35.96
N ASN A 805 -11.52 25.42 36.80
CA ASN A 805 -10.81 24.14 36.72
C ASN A 805 -10.13 23.94 35.35
N ALA A 806 -9.49 24.98 34.83
CA ALA A 806 -8.96 25.02 33.49
C ALA A 806 -7.99 23.85 33.13
N GLU A 807 -7.14 23.42 34.06
CA GLU A 807 -6.24 22.29 33.85
C GLU A 807 -7.00 21.01 33.53
N GLN A 808 -8.04 20.70 34.32
CA GLN A 808 -8.86 19.52 34.07
C GLN A 808 -9.64 19.65 32.76
N TRP A 809 -10.25 20.81 32.52
CA TRP A 809 -11.01 21.05 31.29
C TRP A 809 -10.13 20.95 30.04
N VAL A 810 -8.94 21.54 30.05
CA VAL A 810 -7.98 21.47 28.93
C VAL A 810 -7.50 20.04 28.73
N ALA A 811 -7.23 19.30 29.82
CA ALA A 811 -6.83 17.88 29.72
C ALA A 811 -7.93 17.03 29.08
N GLU A 812 -9.18 17.18 29.50
CA GLU A 812 -10.34 16.50 28.93
C GLU A 812 -10.55 16.87 27.45
N TYR A 813 -10.38 18.17 27.13
CA TYR A 813 -10.50 18.64 25.75
C TYR A 813 -9.42 18.09 24.83
N ILE A 814 -8.16 18.04 25.27
CA ILE A 814 -7.06 17.42 24.48
C ILE A 814 -7.33 15.92 24.27
N LYS A 815 -7.85 15.24 25.30
CA LYS A 815 -8.12 13.80 25.27
C LYS A 815 -9.27 13.44 24.32
N ASP A 816 -10.36 14.19 24.41
CA ASP A 816 -11.56 14.02 23.59
C ASP A 816 -12.18 15.39 23.22
N PRO A 817 -11.71 16.05 22.18
CA PRO A 817 -12.22 17.34 21.76
C PRO A 817 -13.72 17.34 21.46
N GLN A 818 -14.25 16.24 20.92
CA GLN A 818 -15.65 16.13 20.51
C GLN A 818 -16.62 16.27 21.70
N SER A 819 -16.20 15.82 22.88
CA SER A 819 -17.00 15.90 24.10
C SER A 819 -17.35 17.35 24.52
N LYS A 820 -16.59 18.34 24.05
CA LYS A 820 -16.75 19.77 24.39
C LYS A 820 -17.35 20.61 23.26
N PHE A 821 -17.55 20.09 22.05
CA PHE A 821 -18.09 20.87 20.93
C PHE A 821 -19.49 21.43 21.14
N HIS A 822 -20.27 20.88 22.06
CA HIS A 822 -21.60 21.36 22.41
C HIS A 822 -21.59 22.62 23.32
N GLU A 823 -20.47 22.92 23.96
CA GLU A 823 -20.35 24.06 24.86
C GLU A 823 -20.43 25.39 24.08
N PRO A 824 -21.16 26.43 24.62
CA PRO A 824 -21.37 27.68 23.89
C PRO A 824 -20.08 28.41 23.49
N PHE A 825 -19.05 28.33 24.32
CA PHE A 825 -17.74 28.90 24.02
C PHE A 825 -17.09 28.17 22.83
N MET A 826 -17.09 26.84 22.83
CA MET A 826 -16.50 26.05 21.77
C MET A 826 -17.23 26.20 20.44
N LYS A 827 -18.56 26.36 20.46
CA LYS A 827 -19.33 26.68 19.25
C LYS A 827 -18.85 27.97 18.59
N LYS A 828 -18.62 29.03 19.36
CA LYS A 828 -18.09 30.30 18.86
C LYS A 828 -16.66 30.15 18.34
N MET A 829 -15.82 29.37 19.01
CA MET A 829 -14.44 29.13 18.55
C MET A 829 -14.43 28.35 17.23
N ILE A 830 -15.26 27.31 17.13
CA ILE A 830 -15.41 26.53 15.89
C ILE A 830 -15.92 27.44 14.75
N GLU A 831 -16.90 28.28 15.04
CA GLU A 831 -17.45 29.22 14.07
C GLU A 831 -16.41 30.27 13.62
N PHE A 832 -15.60 30.81 14.57
CA PHE A 832 -14.56 31.78 14.26
C PHE A 832 -13.41 31.20 13.42
N PHE A 833 -12.90 30.02 13.79
CA PHE A 833 -11.78 29.38 13.09
C PHE A 833 -12.23 28.53 11.91
N ASN A 834 -13.54 28.29 11.79
CA ASN A 834 -14.11 27.34 10.81
C ASN A 834 -13.44 25.95 10.82
N LEU A 835 -12.98 25.56 12.01
CA LEU A 835 -12.20 24.34 12.23
C LEU A 835 -12.55 23.70 13.57
N LYS A 836 -12.62 22.38 13.58
CA LYS A 836 -12.74 21.59 14.82
C LYS A 836 -11.39 20.97 15.15
N MET A 837 -10.97 21.10 16.40
CA MET A 837 -9.77 20.40 16.85
C MET A 837 -9.98 18.88 16.72
N PRO A 838 -9.12 18.14 16.00
CA PRO A 838 -9.21 16.70 15.92
C PRO A 838 -8.66 16.04 17.18
N ASN A 839 -9.02 14.79 17.40
CA ASN A 839 -8.39 13.97 18.43
C ASN A 839 -6.97 13.61 18.02
N GLN A 840 -5.98 14.08 18.77
CA GLN A 840 -4.56 13.80 18.55
C GLN A 840 -4.10 12.47 19.16
N ASN A 841 -5.00 11.69 19.72
CA ASN A 841 -4.74 10.37 20.33
C ASN A 841 -3.57 10.41 21.34
N MET A 842 -3.56 11.43 22.19
CA MET A 842 -2.51 11.62 23.19
C MET A 842 -2.74 10.77 24.44
N SER A 843 -1.67 10.25 25.02
CA SER A 843 -1.73 9.55 26.29
C SER A 843 -1.94 10.52 27.47
N ASP A 844 -2.48 10.02 28.57
CA ASP A 844 -2.68 10.82 29.80
C ASP A 844 -1.36 11.43 30.30
N LYS A 845 -0.25 10.75 30.06
CA LYS A 845 1.09 11.26 30.41
C LYS A 845 1.51 12.44 29.53
N GLU A 846 1.35 12.33 28.21
CA GLU A 846 1.64 13.42 27.28
C GLU A 846 0.78 14.65 27.60
N ILE A 847 -0.52 14.44 27.86
CA ILE A 847 -1.46 15.51 28.23
C ILE A 847 -1.00 16.22 29.51
N LYS A 848 -0.58 15.46 30.53
CA LYS A 848 -0.07 16.02 31.78
C LYS A 848 1.22 16.84 31.55
N ASP A 849 2.12 16.33 30.74
CA ASP A 849 3.37 17.04 30.40
C ASP A 849 3.04 18.34 29.63
N ILE A 850 2.07 18.34 28.70
CA ILE A 850 1.60 19.54 27.99
C ILE A 850 0.99 20.59 28.95
N ILE A 851 0.23 20.19 29.96
CA ILE A 851 -0.30 21.12 30.98
C ILE A 851 0.87 21.81 31.69
N GLU A 852 1.92 21.11 32.04
CA GLU A 852 3.13 21.72 32.64
C GLU A 852 3.85 22.70 31.68
N TYR A 853 3.82 22.42 30.39
CA TYR A 853 4.32 23.36 29.38
C TYR A 853 3.44 24.60 29.27
N PHE A 854 2.12 24.48 29.31
CA PHE A 854 1.21 25.62 29.31
C PHE A 854 1.33 26.49 30.60
N LYS A 855 1.60 25.90 31.76
CA LYS A 855 1.95 26.65 32.96
C LYS A 855 3.20 27.49 32.76
N TRP A 856 4.24 26.88 32.18
CA TRP A 856 5.46 27.60 31.88
C TRP A 856 5.25 28.72 30.86
N ILE A 857 4.41 28.50 29.81
CA ILE A 857 4.04 29.56 28.86
C ILE A 857 3.36 30.72 29.56
N ASP A 858 2.38 30.44 30.44
CA ASP A 858 1.62 31.45 31.18
C ASP A 858 2.50 32.28 32.14
N GLU A 859 3.53 31.67 32.72
CA GLU A 859 4.54 32.32 33.58
C GLU A 859 5.54 33.17 32.77
N ASN A 860 5.73 32.88 31.50
CA ASN A 860 6.73 33.51 30.64
C ASN A 860 6.09 34.19 29.42
N ALA A 861 4.84 34.61 29.51
CA ALA A 861 4.06 35.15 28.41
C ALA A 861 4.71 36.39 27.72
N ASP A 862 5.58 37.09 28.44
CA ASP A 862 6.35 38.23 27.93
C ASP A 862 7.47 37.84 26.98
N LEU A 863 7.77 36.55 26.85
CA LEU A 863 8.76 36.05 25.88
C LEU A 863 8.16 35.83 24.48
N PHE A 864 6.85 35.67 24.39
CA PHE A 864 6.16 35.36 23.18
C PHE A 864 5.43 36.59 22.62
#